data_eee8cfc7a5a555c307b264bd4d3a1589
#
_entry.id   eee8cfc7a5a555c307b264bd4d3a1589
#
_cell.length_a   1.000
_cell.length_b   1.000
_cell.length_c   1.000
_cell.angle_alpha   90.00
_cell.angle_beta   90.00
_cell.angle_gamma   90.00
#
_symmetry.space_group_name_H-M   'P 1'
#
loop_
_entity.id
_entity.type
_entity.pdbx_description
1 polymer ?
#
loop_
_entity_poly.entity_id
_entity_poly.type
_entity_poly.pdbx_seq_one_letter_code
_entity_poly.pdbx_strand_id
1 'polypeptide(L)'
;MSISRRHLLTLPLAVGTYDLLAQSHPTRRRRSESFFGIHFDLHPNPDDKALGRDVNKERILQFLDAVKPDYVQYDSKGHTGWLGFPSQVGPSAPHIKQDSLAVWREATRERGVALYIHFSGVWDDQAVERHPEWAAVGRDGARNKEKTSTFGPYVDGLLIPQLKEAISKYDLDGAWVDGECWAVVPDWSDAAKKQFLAETKHARVPDYPTDPGWSDWLELQRRAFRTYVRHYVDELHTAHPQVQIASNWLYSTMVPEKPTLPVDFLSGDFLGNAPIAGARIEARYLARNGMSWDLMAWGFQYNGSAGTGFIHKPAVQLKQEAEVVLAQGGGFQIYYQPSRAGHIDSHYIRVMEEVAQFCRARQPYCWKTETVPQIGVLYSQHHLYTKTNKLFGSWGNFDRCARGWLDALLASHYSVDVLPDWQLEEKGKDYKLIVVPEWTDIGDEAEKRLRALAAAGCSLVIAGVENTRRFQDLLGIELVGDAEAGSAMYVRGRDLVATVRTVWQGIVAKGGTTILDYRFPDADTTKDGIVAATLRPIGNAKVIAVPGGVGDMYAETHAPALAQFLGGLVERAYQPMAECDAPSGVELVLRRKNGKLQVHLANTLGMQVAGQYGALDYIPPVPSLRLRVRSEKAPRRVTAQPGDRAVAFRWKQGVTEVEYGPLAIYDILEFEGI
;
A
#
# COMPACT_ATOMS: atom_id res chain seq x y z
N MET A 1 -34.87 -12.96 -92.30
CA MET A 1 -34.75 -11.50 -92.06
C MET A 1 -35.59 -11.13 -90.86
N SER A 2 -35.01 -10.41 -89.90
CA SER A 2 -35.68 -9.78 -88.75
C SER A 2 -35.93 -10.65 -87.56
N ILE A 3 -35.18 -10.33 -86.51
CA ILE A 3 -35.04 -10.89 -85.17
C ILE A 3 -36.05 -10.22 -84.25
N SER A 4 -36.79 -11.04 -83.46
CA SER A 4 -37.68 -10.56 -82.41
C SER A 4 -36.97 -10.67 -81.04
N ARG A 5 -36.94 -9.54 -80.35
CA ARG A 5 -36.44 -9.47 -78.93
C ARG A 5 -37.50 -9.93 -77.95
N ARG A 6 -37.14 -10.90 -77.10
CA ARG A 6 -37.90 -11.27 -75.89
C ARG A 6 -37.54 -10.37 -74.73
N HIS A 7 -38.54 -9.77 -74.06
CA HIS A 7 -38.42 -9.09 -72.82
C HIS A 7 -38.27 -10.06 -71.69
N LEU A 8 -37.17 -9.97 -70.91
CA LEU A 8 -37.02 -10.55 -69.59
C LEU A 8 -37.50 -9.52 -68.55
N LEU A 9 -38.53 -9.89 -67.79
CA LEU A 9 -38.98 -9.19 -66.61
C LEU A 9 -37.98 -9.51 -65.47
N THR A 10 -37.25 -8.51 -64.98
CA THR A 10 -36.47 -8.55 -63.76
C THR A 10 -37.31 -8.08 -62.57
N LEU A 11 -37.59 -8.96 -61.65
CA LEU A 11 -38.10 -8.65 -60.33
C LEU A 11 -36.94 -8.08 -59.43
N PRO A 12 -37.11 -7.01 -58.68
CA PRO A 12 -36.12 -6.56 -57.74
C PRO A 12 -36.19 -7.43 -56.46
N LEU A 13 -35.08 -8.15 -56.16
CA LEU A 13 -34.85 -8.69 -54.82
C LEU A 13 -34.64 -7.52 -53.88
N ALA A 14 -35.57 -7.32 -52.96
CA ALA A 14 -35.37 -6.46 -51.80
C ALA A 14 -34.44 -7.21 -50.82
N VAL A 15 -33.15 -6.84 -50.82
CA VAL A 15 -32.21 -7.22 -49.77
C VAL A 15 -32.53 -6.32 -48.58
N GLY A 16 -33.25 -6.86 -47.60
CA GLY A 16 -33.40 -6.26 -46.32
C GLY A 16 -32.06 -6.19 -45.61
N THR A 17 -31.46 -5.01 -45.57
CA THR A 17 -30.35 -4.72 -44.63
C THR A 17 -30.93 -4.77 -43.24
N TYR A 18 -30.67 -5.91 -42.52
CA TYR A 18 -30.76 -5.93 -41.08
C TYR A 18 -29.64 -5.02 -40.58
N ASP A 19 -29.95 -3.76 -40.26
CA ASP A 19 -29.14 -2.96 -39.37
C ASP A 19 -29.07 -3.72 -38.02
N LEU A 20 -28.02 -4.48 -37.86
CA LEU A 20 -27.50 -4.84 -36.55
C LEU A 20 -27.13 -3.50 -35.88
N LEU A 21 -28.09 -2.90 -35.18
CA LEU A 21 -27.80 -1.92 -34.14
C LEU A 21 -26.85 -2.62 -33.16
N ALA A 22 -25.56 -2.48 -33.42
CA ALA A 22 -24.56 -2.72 -32.39
C ALA A 22 -24.94 -1.80 -31.24
N GLN A 23 -25.60 -2.36 -30.21
CA GLN A 23 -25.77 -1.69 -28.95
C GLN A 23 -24.35 -1.33 -28.53
N SER A 24 -24.00 -0.06 -28.62
CA SER A 24 -22.78 0.46 -28.05
C SER A 24 -22.87 0.18 -26.55
N HIS A 25 -22.24 -0.91 -26.13
CA HIS A 25 -22.03 -1.13 -24.71
C HIS A 25 -21.29 0.10 -24.20
N PRO A 26 -21.77 0.76 -23.14
CA PRO A 26 -21.03 1.87 -22.55
C PRO A 26 -19.60 1.38 -22.26
N THR A 27 -18.62 2.17 -22.66
CA THR A 27 -17.21 1.84 -22.45
C THR A 27 -17.01 1.49 -20.97
N ARG A 28 -16.51 0.30 -20.67
CA ARG A 28 -16.28 -0.16 -19.31
C ARG A 28 -15.30 0.79 -18.64
N ARG A 29 -15.66 1.31 -17.47
CA ARG A 29 -14.77 2.18 -16.69
C ARG A 29 -13.57 1.37 -16.19
N ARG A 30 -12.37 1.82 -16.56
CA ARG A 30 -11.14 1.16 -16.10
C ARG A 30 -10.79 1.59 -14.69
N ARG A 31 -10.03 0.75 -13.96
CA ARG A 31 -9.55 1.10 -12.61
C ARG A 31 -8.67 2.36 -12.63
N SER A 32 -7.92 2.57 -13.69
CA SER A 32 -7.15 3.79 -13.90
C SER A 32 -8.00 5.07 -14.03
N GLU A 33 -9.31 4.95 -14.26
CA GLU A 33 -10.28 6.03 -14.34
C GLU A 33 -11.17 6.12 -13.10
N SER A 34 -10.92 5.25 -12.12
CA SER A 34 -11.70 5.09 -10.89
C SER A 34 -10.96 5.67 -9.70
N PHE A 35 -11.61 6.49 -8.93
CA PHE A 35 -11.05 7.19 -7.79
C PHE A 35 -11.60 6.69 -6.45
N PHE A 36 -12.92 6.36 -6.41
CA PHE A 36 -13.60 5.99 -5.18
C PHE A 36 -14.44 4.74 -5.38
N GLY A 37 -14.26 3.75 -4.53
CA GLY A 37 -14.96 2.48 -4.57
C GLY A 37 -15.53 2.04 -3.23
N ILE A 38 -16.41 1.03 -3.29
CA ILE A 38 -16.91 0.33 -2.10
C ILE A 38 -16.72 -1.17 -2.30
N HIS A 39 -16.13 -1.80 -1.31
CA HIS A 39 -16.00 -3.25 -1.21
C HIS A 39 -17.07 -3.82 -0.27
N PHE A 40 -17.88 -4.76 -0.77
CA PHE A 40 -18.86 -5.51 0.01
C PHE A 40 -18.32 -6.90 0.26
N ASP A 41 -17.96 -7.18 1.50
CA ASP A 41 -17.40 -8.46 1.90
C ASP A 41 -18.42 -9.30 2.66
N LEU A 42 -18.57 -10.54 2.24
CA LEU A 42 -19.49 -11.51 2.85
C LEU A 42 -18.77 -12.80 3.28
N HIS A 43 -17.71 -13.22 2.60
CA HIS A 43 -17.08 -14.54 2.76
C HIS A 43 -18.16 -15.63 2.91
N PRO A 44 -18.87 -16.00 1.82
CA PRO A 44 -19.93 -16.98 1.87
C PRO A 44 -19.48 -18.29 2.53
N ASN A 45 -20.35 -18.86 3.36
CA ASN A 45 -20.04 -20.11 4.04
C ASN A 45 -21.29 -21.00 4.18
N PRO A 46 -21.17 -22.30 4.53
CA PRO A 46 -22.27 -23.24 4.57
C PRO A 46 -23.29 -22.94 5.69
N ASP A 47 -22.89 -22.17 6.70
CA ASP A 47 -23.78 -21.79 7.81
C ASP A 47 -24.67 -20.59 7.51
N ASP A 48 -24.47 -19.92 6.38
CA ASP A 48 -25.30 -18.81 5.93
C ASP A 48 -26.70 -19.25 5.51
N LYS A 49 -27.66 -19.23 6.43
CA LYS A 49 -29.02 -19.67 6.17
C LYS A 49 -29.89 -18.72 5.33
N ALA A 50 -29.42 -17.49 5.13
CA ALA A 50 -30.20 -16.42 4.50
C ALA A 50 -29.45 -15.67 3.40
N LEU A 51 -28.37 -16.25 2.84
CA LEU A 51 -27.50 -15.58 1.90
C LEU A 51 -28.28 -15.03 0.69
N GLY A 52 -28.22 -13.71 0.49
CA GLY A 52 -28.89 -13.00 -0.59
C GLY A 52 -30.38 -12.72 -0.38
N ARG A 53 -31.03 -13.22 0.71
CA ARG A 53 -32.49 -13.08 0.92
C ARG A 53 -32.97 -11.63 0.84
N ASP A 54 -32.22 -10.71 1.41
CA ASP A 54 -32.62 -9.30 1.56
C ASP A 54 -31.89 -8.38 0.53
N VAL A 55 -31.20 -8.96 -0.44
CA VAL A 55 -30.64 -8.21 -1.55
C VAL A 55 -31.78 -7.70 -2.43
N ASN A 56 -31.83 -6.39 -2.60
CA ASN A 56 -32.94 -5.72 -3.29
C ASN A 56 -32.37 -4.64 -4.22
N LYS A 57 -32.80 -4.65 -5.47
CA LYS A 57 -32.31 -3.74 -6.51
C LYS A 57 -32.56 -2.28 -6.17
N GLU A 58 -33.74 -1.94 -5.68
CA GLU A 58 -34.11 -0.57 -5.32
C GLU A 58 -33.21 -0.06 -4.19
N ARG A 59 -32.87 -0.93 -3.25
CA ARG A 59 -31.95 -0.60 -2.16
C ARG A 59 -30.53 -0.38 -2.65
N ILE A 60 -30.07 -1.20 -3.60
CA ILE A 60 -28.76 -1.01 -4.25
C ILE A 60 -28.74 0.30 -5.05
N LEU A 61 -29.80 0.60 -5.80
CA LEU A 61 -29.91 1.87 -6.54
C LEU A 61 -29.88 3.08 -5.60
N GLN A 62 -30.59 3.04 -4.45
CA GLN A 62 -30.50 4.09 -3.42
C GLN A 62 -29.07 4.26 -2.92
N PHE A 63 -28.36 3.17 -2.66
CA PHE A 63 -26.95 3.22 -2.28
C PHE A 63 -26.08 3.83 -3.39
N LEU A 64 -26.22 3.37 -4.63
CA LEU A 64 -25.43 3.88 -5.77
C LEU A 64 -25.70 5.37 -6.04
N ASP A 65 -26.95 5.81 -5.90
CA ASP A 65 -27.34 7.22 -6.10
C ASP A 65 -26.83 8.14 -4.99
N ALA A 66 -26.76 7.67 -3.75
CA ALA A 66 -26.25 8.41 -2.61
C ALA A 66 -24.73 8.49 -2.62
N VAL A 67 -24.04 7.35 -2.72
CA VAL A 67 -22.57 7.24 -2.57
C VAL A 67 -21.83 7.59 -3.86
N LYS A 68 -22.41 7.29 -5.03
CA LYS A 68 -21.83 7.51 -6.36
C LYS A 68 -20.42 6.96 -6.53
N PRO A 69 -20.20 5.66 -6.22
CA PRO A 69 -18.91 5.03 -6.40
C PRO A 69 -18.58 4.89 -7.89
N ASP A 70 -17.29 4.88 -8.24
CA ASP A 70 -16.84 4.55 -9.60
C ASP A 70 -16.95 3.07 -9.88
N TYR A 71 -16.77 2.26 -8.83
CA TYR A 71 -16.88 0.82 -8.87
C TYR A 71 -17.38 0.25 -7.54
N VAL A 72 -17.97 -0.91 -7.63
CA VAL A 72 -18.25 -1.79 -6.50
C VAL A 72 -17.43 -3.06 -6.68
N GLN A 73 -16.86 -3.55 -5.60
CA GLN A 73 -16.19 -4.84 -5.50
C GLN A 73 -17.05 -5.72 -4.58
N TYR A 74 -17.64 -6.78 -5.12
CA TYR A 74 -18.59 -7.62 -4.39
C TYR A 74 -17.99 -8.99 -4.12
N ASP A 75 -18.01 -9.43 -2.86
CA ASP A 75 -17.47 -10.72 -2.48
C ASP A 75 -18.29 -11.86 -3.08
N SER A 76 -17.63 -12.66 -3.88
CA SER A 76 -18.21 -13.79 -4.59
C SER A 76 -17.63 -15.13 -4.14
N LYS A 77 -16.43 -15.12 -3.54
CA LYS A 77 -15.78 -16.28 -2.95
C LYS A 77 -14.82 -15.83 -1.86
N GLY A 78 -15.12 -16.19 -0.62
CA GLY A 78 -14.20 -16.01 0.51
C GLY A 78 -13.23 -17.18 0.66
N HIS A 79 -12.41 -17.13 1.71
CA HIS A 79 -11.36 -18.12 1.97
C HIS A 79 -11.90 -19.52 2.28
N THR A 80 -13.14 -19.62 2.74
CA THR A 80 -13.82 -20.91 2.93
C THR A 80 -14.01 -21.70 1.63
N GLY A 81 -13.83 -21.04 0.46
CA GLY A 81 -13.96 -21.65 -0.86
C GLY A 81 -15.40 -21.78 -1.39
N TRP A 82 -16.41 -21.39 -0.60
CA TRP A 82 -17.80 -21.39 -1.03
C TRP A 82 -18.12 -20.18 -1.91
N LEU A 83 -18.81 -20.43 -3.04
CA LEU A 83 -19.26 -19.37 -3.94
C LEU A 83 -20.57 -18.76 -3.44
N GLY A 84 -20.68 -17.42 -3.48
CA GLY A 84 -21.87 -16.64 -3.13
C GLY A 84 -22.91 -16.54 -4.25
N PHE A 85 -22.74 -17.28 -5.33
CA PHE A 85 -23.63 -17.30 -6.48
C PHE A 85 -23.86 -18.73 -6.99
N PRO A 86 -24.96 -19.01 -7.72
CA PRO A 86 -25.20 -20.30 -8.33
C PRO A 86 -24.15 -20.60 -9.42
N SER A 87 -23.29 -21.59 -9.21
CA SER A 87 -22.19 -22.01 -10.09
C SER A 87 -22.41 -23.41 -10.65
N GLN A 88 -21.88 -23.66 -11.83
CA GLN A 88 -21.77 -24.98 -12.47
C GLN A 88 -20.38 -25.60 -12.29
N VAL A 89 -19.40 -24.80 -11.87
CA VAL A 89 -17.97 -25.18 -11.79
C VAL A 89 -17.54 -25.51 -10.36
N GLY A 90 -18.04 -24.78 -9.36
CA GLY A 90 -17.57 -24.91 -7.98
C GLY A 90 -18.69 -25.01 -6.96
N PRO A 91 -18.32 -25.19 -5.67
CA PRO A 91 -19.31 -25.33 -4.60
C PRO A 91 -19.98 -24.00 -4.31
N SER A 92 -21.23 -23.84 -4.71
CA SER A 92 -22.05 -22.73 -4.23
C SER A 92 -22.46 -22.96 -2.77
N ALA A 93 -22.56 -21.89 -1.98
CA ALA A 93 -23.07 -21.95 -0.62
C ALA A 93 -24.48 -22.61 -0.62
N PRO A 94 -24.76 -23.56 0.30
CA PRO A 94 -25.93 -24.44 0.16
C PRO A 94 -27.28 -23.73 0.35
N HIS A 95 -27.28 -22.55 0.94
CA HIS A 95 -28.50 -21.83 1.30
C HIS A 95 -28.66 -20.47 0.62
N ILE A 96 -28.13 -20.31 -0.60
CA ILE A 96 -28.36 -19.11 -1.42
C ILE A 96 -29.87 -18.97 -1.64
N LYS A 97 -30.44 -17.84 -1.24
CA LYS A 97 -31.88 -17.51 -1.40
C LYS A 97 -32.16 -16.77 -2.69
N GLN A 98 -31.15 -16.02 -3.16
CA GLN A 98 -31.20 -15.22 -4.38
C GLN A 98 -29.80 -15.07 -4.97
N ASP A 99 -29.70 -14.98 -6.29
CA ASP A 99 -28.46 -14.68 -7.00
C ASP A 99 -28.13 -13.19 -6.84
N SER A 100 -27.44 -12.86 -5.74
CA SER A 100 -27.10 -11.50 -5.36
C SER A 100 -26.24 -10.82 -6.41
N LEU A 101 -25.29 -11.55 -7.02
CA LEU A 101 -24.36 -11.00 -8.00
C LEU A 101 -25.09 -10.55 -9.27
N ALA A 102 -26.14 -11.28 -9.69
CA ALA A 102 -27.01 -10.88 -10.80
C ALA A 102 -27.75 -9.55 -10.50
N VAL A 103 -28.29 -9.39 -9.30
CA VAL A 103 -28.99 -8.16 -8.87
C VAL A 103 -28.00 -6.97 -8.83
N TRP A 104 -26.80 -7.19 -8.26
CA TRP A 104 -25.74 -6.16 -8.25
C TRP A 104 -25.34 -5.76 -9.66
N ARG A 105 -25.16 -6.74 -10.59
CA ARG A 105 -24.81 -6.44 -11.98
C ARG A 105 -25.88 -5.60 -12.68
N GLU A 106 -27.15 -5.95 -12.47
CA GLU A 106 -28.26 -5.20 -13.06
C GLU A 106 -28.26 -3.74 -12.58
N ALA A 107 -28.18 -3.52 -11.25
CA ALA A 107 -28.19 -2.18 -10.67
C ALA A 107 -26.94 -1.36 -11.07
N THR A 108 -25.75 -1.95 -11.03
CA THR A 108 -24.51 -1.25 -11.40
C THR A 108 -24.46 -0.88 -12.87
N ARG A 109 -25.00 -1.76 -13.76
CA ARG A 109 -25.13 -1.46 -15.20
C ARG A 109 -26.08 -0.28 -15.44
N GLU A 110 -27.19 -0.22 -14.72
CA GLU A 110 -28.17 0.87 -14.83
C GLU A 110 -27.55 2.24 -14.45
N ARG A 111 -26.57 2.26 -13.53
CA ARG A 111 -25.89 3.49 -13.08
C ARG A 111 -24.51 3.72 -13.71
N GLY A 112 -24.07 2.87 -14.63
CA GLY A 112 -22.74 2.98 -15.23
C GLY A 112 -21.60 2.81 -14.23
N VAL A 113 -21.83 2.07 -13.14
CA VAL A 113 -20.84 1.72 -12.12
C VAL A 113 -20.16 0.41 -12.48
N ALA A 114 -18.84 0.34 -12.42
CA ALA A 114 -18.11 -0.88 -12.68
C ALA A 114 -18.33 -1.92 -11.56
N LEU A 115 -18.43 -3.19 -11.91
CA LEU A 115 -18.60 -4.29 -10.96
C LEU A 115 -17.42 -5.25 -11.02
N TYR A 116 -16.64 -5.24 -9.96
CA TYR A 116 -15.56 -6.18 -9.70
C TYR A 116 -16.04 -7.24 -8.70
N ILE A 117 -15.37 -8.39 -8.68
CA ILE A 117 -15.56 -9.38 -7.63
C ILE A 117 -14.32 -9.52 -6.76
N HIS A 118 -14.55 -9.75 -5.46
CA HIS A 118 -13.57 -10.33 -4.56
C HIS A 118 -13.62 -11.85 -4.73
N PHE A 119 -12.44 -12.49 -4.84
CA PHE A 119 -12.35 -13.90 -5.11
C PHE A 119 -11.12 -14.52 -4.47
N SER A 120 -11.29 -15.48 -3.57
CA SER A 120 -10.16 -16.12 -2.91
C SER A 120 -9.36 -17.02 -3.86
N GLY A 121 -8.03 -16.85 -3.82
CA GLY A 121 -7.07 -17.55 -4.65
C GLY A 121 -6.43 -18.77 -3.97
N VAL A 122 -5.18 -18.62 -3.50
CA VAL A 122 -4.40 -19.71 -2.87
C VAL A 122 -5.09 -20.24 -1.62
N TRP A 123 -5.76 -19.41 -0.85
CA TRP A 123 -6.53 -19.85 0.31
C TRP A 123 -7.93 -20.32 -0.13
N ASP A 124 -8.17 -21.62 -0.06
CA ASP A 124 -9.43 -22.24 -0.47
C ASP A 124 -9.67 -23.54 0.31
N ASP A 125 -10.42 -23.43 1.43
CA ASP A 125 -10.69 -24.58 2.31
C ASP A 125 -11.44 -25.70 1.57
N GLN A 126 -12.42 -25.35 0.74
CA GLN A 126 -13.20 -26.32 -0.02
C GLN A 126 -12.39 -27.05 -1.11
N ALA A 127 -11.45 -26.36 -1.73
CA ALA A 127 -10.58 -26.98 -2.73
C ALA A 127 -9.71 -28.06 -2.08
N VAL A 128 -9.07 -27.75 -0.94
CA VAL A 128 -8.20 -28.74 -0.27
C VAL A 128 -8.98 -29.84 0.45
N GLU A 129 -10.20 -29.58 0.89
CA GLU A 129 -11.09 -30.61 1.46
C GLU A 129 -11.53 -31.63 0.42
N ARG A 130 -11.95 -31.17 -0.76
CA ARG A 130 -12.44 -32.01 -1.87
C ARG A 130 -11.32 -32.67 -2.66
N HIS A 131 -10.20 -31.99 -2.78
CA HIS A 131 -9.02 -32.36 -3.51
C HIS A 131 -7.76 -32.26 -2.64
N PRO A 132 -7.58 -33.16 -1.66
CA PRO A 132 -6.43 -33.11 -0.76
C PRO A 132 -5.07 -33.13 -1.48
N GLU A 133 -5.03 -33.67 -2.68
CA GLU A 133 -3.84 -33.69 -3.56
C GLU A 133 -3.46 -32.31 -4.10
N TRP A 134 -4.35 -31.32 -4.03
CA TRP A 134 -4.09 -29.93 -4.43
C TRP A 134 -3.49 -29.09 -3.29
N ALA A 135 -3.54 -29.58 -2.06
CA ALA A 135 -3.04 -28.89 -0.89
C ALA A 135 -1.52 -28.70 -0.92
N ALA A 136 -1.04 -27.55 -0.45
CA ALA A 136 0.35 -27.41 -0.10
C ALA A 136 0.76 -28.42 0.97
N VAL A 137 2.00 -28.89 0.94
CA VAL A 137 2.51 -29.92 1.85
C VAL A 137 3.52 -29.30 2.81
N GLY A 138 3.32 -29.50 4.09
CA GLY A 138 4.26 -29.08 5.11
C GLY A 138 5.56 -29.91 5.07
N ARG A 139 6.59 -29.41 5.74
CA ARG A 139 7.88 -30.09 5.88
C ARG A 139 7.73 -31.49 6.50
N ASP A 140 6.77 -31.66 7.39
CA ASP A 140 6.43 -32.92 8.05
C ASP A 140 5.65 -33.90 7.16
N GLY A 141 5.39 -33.53 5.92
CA GLY A 141 4.58 -34.28 4.98
C GLY A 141 3.06 -34.09 5.18
N ALA A 142 2.63 -33.29 6.15
CA ALA A 142 1.21 -33.03 6.35
C ALA A 142 0.65 -32.08 5.26
N ARG A 143 -0.53 -32.43 4.74
CA ARG A 143 -1.25 -31.57 3.80
C ARG A 143 -1.85 -30.38 4.53
N ASN A 144 -1.72 -29.20 3.95
CA ASN A 144 -2.36 -28.00 4.47
C ASN A 144 -3.88 -28.12 4.36
N LYS A 145 -4.60 -27.63 5.36
CA LYS A 145 -6.06 -27.75 5.42
C LYS A 145 -6.80 -26.55 4.78
N GLU A 146 -6.06 -25.55 4.38
CA GLU A 146 -6.62 -24.26 3.92
C GLU A 146 -5.96 -23.78 2.62
N LYS A 147 -4.66 -24.07 2.43
CA LYS A 147 -3.86 -23.48 1.36
C LYS A 147 -3.57 -24.48 0.26
N THR A 148 -3.84 -24.08 -0.96
CA THR A 148 -3.52 -24.85 -2.17
C THR A 148 -2.05 -24.67 -2.56
N SER A 149 -1.51 -25.64 -3.29
CA SER A 149 -0.16 -25.59 -3.83
C SER A 149 -0.09 -24.75 -5.11
N THR A 150 0.84 -23.82 -5.17
CA THR A 150 1.15 -23.10 -6.42
C THR A 150 1.91 -23.94 -7.45
N PHE A 151 2.32 -25.15 -7.10
CA PHE A 151 2.90 -26.16 -8.01
C PHE A 151 1.88 -27.19 -8.48
N GLY A 152 0.66 -27.12 -7.97
CA GLY A 152 -0.41 -28.10 -8.21
C GLY A 152 -1.40 -27.66 -9.28
N PRO A 153 -2.37 -28.54 -9.59
CA PRO A 153 -3.34 -28.30 -10.66
C PRO A 153 -4.54 -27.43 -10.24
N TYR A 154 -4.58 -26.90 -9.02
CA TYR A 154 -5.70 -26.08 -8.51
C TYR A 154 -6.06 -24.92 -9.45
N VAL A 155 -5.04 -24.21 -9.95
CA VAL A 155 -5.24 -23.02 -10.78
C VAL A 155 -6.00 -23.34 -12.07
N ASP A 156 -5.65 -24.44 -12.73
CA ASP A 156 -6.31 -24.90 -13.96
C ASP A 156 -7.60 -25.67 -13.67
N GLY A 157 -7.59 -26.46 -12.60
CA GLY A 157 -8.71 -27.34 -12.25
C GLY A 157 -9.92 -26.62 -11.67
N LEU A 158 -9.73 -25.46 -11.02
CA LEU A 158 -10.82 -24.78 -10.32
C LEU A 158 -10.77 -23.25 -10.44
N LEU A 159 -9.67 -22.56 -10.11
CA LEU A 159 -9.65 -21.11 -10.01
C LEU A 159 -9.98 -20.42 -11.34
N ILE A 160 -9.25 -20.74 -12.40
CA ILE A 160 -9.48 -20.17 -13.74
C ILE A 160 -10.89 -20.50 -14.26
N PRO A 161 -11.39 -21.76 -14.20
CA PRO A 161 -12.75 -22.08 -14.60
C PRO A 161 -13.82 -21.29 -13.83
N GLN A 162 -13.68 -21.14 -12.51
CA GLN A 162 -14.63 -20.38 -11.67
C GLN A 162 -14.64 -18.89 -12.04
N LEU A 163 -13.46 -18.28 -12.22
CA LEU A 163 -13.35 -16.88 -12.63
C LEU A 163 -13.92 -16.65 -14.03
N LYS A 164 -13.63 -17.53 -15.00
CA LYS A 164 -14.20 -17.47 -16.35
C LYS A 164 -15.75 -17.61 -16.32
N GLU A 165 -16.28 -18.51 -15.49
CA GLU A 165 -17.73 -18.64 -15.30
C GLU A 165 -18.34 -17.36 -14.77
N ALA A 166 -17.83 -16.81 -13.66
CA ALA A 166 -18.36 -15.59 -13.04
C ALA A 166 -18.30 -14.39 -14.00
N ILE A 167 -17.16 -14.19 -14.66
CA ILE A 167 -16.94 -13.10 -15.60
C ILE A 167 -17.94 -13.20 -16.77
N SER A 168 -18.08 -14.39 -17.38
CA SER A 168 -18.97 -14.60 -18.52
C SER A 168 -20.43 -14.47 -18.14
N LYS A 169 -20.83 -15.10 -17.02
CA LYS A 169 -22.23 -15.15 -16.58
C LYS A 169 -22.77 -13.77 -16.19
N TYR A 170 -21.96 -12.96 -15.53
CA TYR A 170 -22.40 -11.65 -15.01
C TYR A 170 -21.82 -10.47 -15.80
N ASP A 171 -21.06 -10.69 -16.84
CA ASP A 171 -20.40 -9.62 -17.62
C ASP A 171 -19.64 -8.65 -16.71
N LEU A 172 -18.75 -9.19 -15.87
CA LEU A 172 -17.98 -8.45 -14.88
C LEU A 172 -16.92 -7.56 -15.51
N ASP A 173 -16.58 -6.47 -14.82
CA ASP A 173 -15.53 -5.55 -15.23
C ASP A 173 -14.14 -5.97 -14.74
N GLY A 174 -14.07 -6.80 -13.68
CA GLY A 174 -12.80 -7.33 -13.19
C GLY A 174 -12.93 -8.20 -11.96
N ALA A 175 -11.76 -8.62 -11.46
CA ALA A 175 -11.62 -9.39 -10.23
C ALA A 175 -10.43 -8.89 -9.41
N TRP A 176 -10.61 -8.89 -8.11
CA TRP A 176 -9.59 -8.69 -7.11
C TRP A 176 -9.39 -10.01 -6.38
N VAL A 177 -8.26 -10.68 -6.66
CA VAL A 177 -7.98 -12.02 -6.13
C VAL A 177 -7.28 -11.87 -4.79
N ASP A 178 -7.88 -12.43 -3.75
CA ASP A 178 -7.42 -12.38 -2.36
C ASP A 178 -6.92 -13.72 -1.85
N GLY A 179 -6.38 -13.76 -0.62
CA GLY A 179 -5.78 -14.98 -0.10
C GLY A 179 -4.60 -15.42 -0.94
N GLU A 180 -3.79 -14.50 -1.37
CA GLU A 180 -2.70 -14.65 -2.34
C GLU A 180 -1.33 -14.60 -1.67
N CYS A 181 -0.50 -13.60 -1.94
CA CYS A 181 0.88 -13.53 -1.46
C CYS A 181 1.02 -13.64 0.08
N TRP A 182 0.07 -13.13 0.83
CA TRP A 182 0.07 -13.20 2.28
C TRP A 182 -0.42 -14.56 2.83
N ALA A 183 -1.08 -15.36 2.01
CA ALA A 183 -1.61 -16.67 2.35
C ALA A 183 -0.74 -17.83 1.84
N VAL A 184 0.09 -17.59 0.82
CA VAL A 184 0.97 -18.64 0.28
C VAL A 184 1.98 -19.11 1.35
N VAL A 185 2.18 -20.41 1.41
CA VAL A 185 3.10 -21.05 2.35
C VAL A 185 4.18 -21.83 1.61
N PRO A 186 5.37 -22.04 2.19
CA PRO A 186 6.35 -22.94 1.62
C PRO A 186 5.76 -24.35 1.45
N ASP A 187 5.94 -24.93 0.26
CA ASP A 187 5.32 -26.18 -0.15
C ASP A 187 6.38 -27.27 -0.41
N TRP A 188 6.37 -28.34 0.38
CA TRP A 188 7.21 -29.54 0.22
C TRP A 188 6.51 -30.67 -0.56
N SER A 189 5.59 -30.34 -1.47
CA SER A 189 5.00 -31.32 -2.39
C SER A 189 6.09 -31.97 -3.28
N ASP A 190 5.78 -33.13 -3.83
CA ASP A 190 6.71 -33.83 -4.73
C ASP A 190 7.01 -33.00 -5.99
N ALA A 191 6.04 -32.23 -6.48
CA ALA A 191 6.22 -31.32 -7.60
C ALA A 191 7.26 -30.23 -7.26
N ALA A 192 7.13 -29.56 -6.13
CA ALA A 192 8.06 -28.52 -5.68
C ALA A 192 9.47 -29.09 -5.46
N LYS A 193 9.57 -30.26 -4.78
CA LYS A 193 10.85 -30.94 -4.54
C LYS A 193 11.55 -31.33 -5.85
N LYS A 194 10.80 -31.93 -6.78
CA LYS A 194 11.31 -32.32 -8.08
C LYS A 194 11.83 -31.14 -8.87
N GLN A 195 11.08 -30.04 -8.89
CA GLN A 195 11.47 -28.82 -9.60
C GLN A 195 12.72 -28.19 -8.98
N PHE A 196 12.84 -28.13 -7.65
CA PHE A 196 14.02 -27.62 -6.98
C PHE A 196 15.30 -28.40 -7.34
N LEU A 197 15.23 -29.72 -7.27
CA LEU A 197 16.37 -30.59 -7.61
C LEU A 197 16.74 -30.53 -9.10
N ALA A 198 15.77 -30.28 -9.96
CA ALA A 198 16.01 -30.14 -11.41
C ALA A 198 16.65 -28.80 -11.77
N GLU A 199 16.30 -27.73 -11.07
CA GLU A 199 16.75 -26.38 -11.40
C GLU A 199 18.00 -25.91 -10.63
N THR A 200 18.35 -26.60 -9.55
CA THR A 200 19.48 -26.24 -8.70
C THR A 200 20.56 -27.34 -8.69
N LYS A 201 21.74 -27.02 -8.13
CA LYS A 201 22.82 -28.00 -7.92
C LYS A 201 22.78 -28.65 -6.53
N HIS A 202 21.75 -28.40 -5.75
CA HIS A 202 21.61 -28.97 -4.42
C HIS A 202 21.30 -30.47 -4.49
N ALA A 203 21.97 -31.25 -3.63
CA ALA A 203 21.78 -32.71 -3.59
C ALA A 203 20.48 -33.13 -2.87
N ARG A 204 19.90 -32.24 -2.09
CA ARG A 204 18.64 -32.46 -1.37
C ARG A 204 17.85 -31.15 -1.22
N VAL A 205 16.56 -31.26 -0.98
CA VAL A 205 15.70 -30.15 -0.62
C VAL A 205 15.99 -29.74 0.85
N PRO A 206 16.10 -28.44 1.16
CA PRO A 206 16.31 -28.01 2.53
C PRO A 206 15.02 -28.14 3.35
N ASP A 207 15.17 -28.49 4.63
CA ASP A 207 14.07 -28.59 5.60
C ASP A 207 14.02 -27.39 6.55
N TYR A 208 15.17 -26.75 6.79
CA TYR A 208 15.32 -25.69 7.80
C TYR A 208 16.04 -24.46 7.23
N PRO A 209 15.84 -23.28 7.82
CA PRO A 209 16.56 -22.06 7.43
C PRO A 209 18.08 -22.14 7.50
N THR A 210 18.60 -23.06 8.30
CA THR A 210 20.04 -23.31 8.44
C THR A 210 20.61 -24.28 7.39
N ASP A 211 19.76 -24.94 6.62
CA ASP A 211 20.20 -25.88 5.60
C ASP A 211 20.76 -25.16 4.37
N PRO A 212 21.80 -25.73 3.73
CA PRO A 212 22.25 -25.21 2.44
C PRO A 212 21.12 -25.21 1.40
N GLY A 213 21.00 -24.11 0.65
CA GLY A 213 19.99 -23.96 -0.38
C GLY A 213 18.64 -23.40 0.13
N TRP A 214 18.51 -23.02 1.40
CA TRP A 214 17.27 -22.46 1.94
C TRP A 214 16.79 -21.21 1.16
N SER A 215 17.70 -20.29 0.87
CA SER A 215 17.38 -19.09 0.08
C SER A 215 16.88 -19.44 -1.32
N ASP A 216 17.52 -20.41 -1.98
CA ASP A 216 17.12 -20.87 -3.31
C ASP A 216 15.76 -21.57 -3.27
N TRP A 217 15.47 -22.30 -2.18
CA TRP A 217 14.18 -22.92 -1.94
C TRP A 217 13.06 -21.88 -1.82
N LEU A 218 13.26 -20.84 -1.02
CA LEU A 218 12.28 -19.75 -0.89
C LEU A 218 12.10 -18.98 -2.20
N GLU A 219 13.18 -18.77 -2.96
CA GLU A 219 13.08 -18.09 -4.27
C GLU A 219 12.36 -18.93 -5.31
N LEU A 220 12.53 -20.26 -5.31
CA LEU A 220 11.71 -21.16 -6.13
C LEU A 220 10.22 -21.01 -5.80
N GLN A 221 9.85 -20.96 -4.52
CA GLN A 221 8.47 -20.82 -4.06
C GLN A 221 7.87 -19.47 -4.51
N ARG A 222 8.64 -18.35 -4.35
CA ARG A 222 8.23 -17.03 -4.83
C ARG A 222 8.01 -17.01 -6.34
N ARG A 223 8.92 -17.66 -7.09
CA ARG A 223 8.80 -17.77 -8.54
C ARG A 223 7.59 -18.59 -8.95
N ALA A 224 7.29 -19.70 -8.25
CA ALA A 224 6.09 -20.48 -8.47
C ALA A 224 4.82 -19.66 -8.26
N PHE A 225 4.76 -18.87 -7.19
CA PHE A 225 3.64 -17.93 -6.96
C PHE A 225 3.53 -16.90 -8.09
N ARG A 226 4.63 -16.28 -8.52
CA ARG A 226 4.60 -15.34 -9.66
C ARG A 226 4.12 -16.00 -10.94
N THR A 227 4.52 -17.25 -11.19
CA THR A 227 4.07 -18.05 -12.35
C THR A 227 2.57 -18.35 -12.25
N TYR A 228 2.09 -18.72 -11.07
CA TYR A 228 0.67 -18.96 -10.80
C TYR A 228 -0.16 -17.70 -11.07
N VAL A 229 0.25 -16.53 -10.56
CA VAL A 229 -0.47 -15.25 -10.81
C VAL A 229 -0.46 -14.92 -12.30
N ARG A 230 0.70 -14.99 -12.96
CA ARG A 230 0.81 -14.73 -14.40
C ARG A 230 -0.14 -15.62 -15.18
N HIS A 231 -0.17 -16.90 -14.85
CA HIS A 231 -0.94 -17.90 -15.58
C HIS A 231 -2.44 -17.59 -15.54
N TYR A 232 -3.03 -17.37 -14.36
CA TYR A 232 -4.46 -17.07 -14.32
C TYR A 232 -4.80 -15.71 -14.93
N VAL A 233 -3.92 -14.70 -14.80
CA VAL A 233 -4.15 -13.38 -15.41
C VAL A 233 -4.11 -13.49 -16.95
N ASP A 234 -3.10 -14.15 -17.53
CA ASP A 234 -2.98 -14.32 -18.98
C ASP A 234 -4.15 -15.11 -19.56
N GLU A 235 -4.59 -16.17 -18.86
CA GLU A 235 -5.76 -16.98 -19.27
C GLU A 235 -7.08 -16.20 -19.22
N LEU A 236 -7.25 -15.32 -18.22
CA LEU A 236 -8.41 -14.45 -18.12
C LEU A 236 -8.40 -13.35 -19.18
N HIS A 237 -7.25 -12.71 -19.42
CA HIS A 237 -7.12 -11.72 -20.49
C HIS A 237 -7.29 -12.30 -21.87
N THR A 238 -6.84 -13.54 -22.10
CA THR A 238 -7.06 -14.27 -23.37
C THR A 238 -8.54 -14.51 -23.62
N ALA A 239 -9.29 -14.93 -22.58
CA ALA A 239 -10.72 -15.19 -22.71
C ALA A 239 -11.56 -13.90 -22.67
N HIS A 240 -11.14 -12.90 -21.95
CA HIS A 240 -11.85 -11.65 -21.67
C HIS A 240 -10.90 -10.44 -21.69
N PRO A 241 -10.46 -9.95 -22.86
CA PRO A 241 -9.37 -8.97 -22.98
C PRO A 241 -9.60 -7.61 -22.29
N GLN A 242 -10.86 -7.29 -21.95
CA GLN A 242 -11.20 -6.02 -21.27
C GLN A 242 -11.36 -6.14 -19.76
N VAL A 243 -11.33 -7.35 -19.21
CA VAL A 243 -11.45 -7.58 -17.77
C VAL A 243 -10.17 -7.16 -17.08
N GLN A 244 -10.26 -6.55 -15.91
CA GLN A 244 -9.12 -6.06 -15.16
C GLN A 244 -8.92 -6.90 -13.90
N ILE A 245 -7.69 -7.33 -13.70
CA ILE A 245 -7.32 -8.25 -12.62
C ILE A 245 -6.29 -7.62 -11.71
N ALA A 246 -6.47 -7.75 -10.39
CA ALA A 246 -5.46 -7.50 -9.38
C ALA A 246 -5.32 -8.71 -8.46
N SER A 247 -4.11 -8.94 -7.97
CA SER A 247 -3.82 -9.84 -6.85
C SER A 247 -3.58 -8.98 -5.61
N ASN A 248 -4.28 -9.28 -4.51
CA ASN A 248 -4.21 -8.47 -3.29
C ASN A 248 -2.78 -8.36 -2.75
N TRP A 249 -2.37 -7.15 -2.41
CA TRP A 249 -1.05 -6.80 -1.87
C TRP A 249 0.15 -7.06 -2.79
N LEU A 250 -0.05 -7.44 -4.05
CA LEU A 250 1.04 -7.57 -5.00
C LEU A 250 1.69 -6.20 -5.26
N TYR A 251 3.02 -6.16 -5.25
CA TYR A 251 3.83 -4.96 -5.46
C TYR A 251 3.61 -3.83 -4.43
N SER A 252 3.31 -4.23 -3.20
CA SER A 252 3.27 -3.40 -1.99
C SER A 252 4.48 -3.67 -1.09
N THR A 253 4.45 -3.18 0.15
CA THR A 253 5.47 -3.58 1.13
C THR A 253 5.44 -5.09 1.44
N MET A 254 4.33 -5.77 1.17
CA MET A 254 4.20 -7.22 1.31
C MET A 254 4.98 -7.98 0.23
N VAL A 255 4.94 -7.51 -1.01
CA VAL A 255 5.71 -8.04 -2.15
C VAL A 255 6.50 -6.89 -2.77
N PRO A 256 7.62 -6.48 -2.13
CA PRO A 256 8.31 -5.24 -2.50
C PRO A 256 9.14 -5.35 -3.77
N GLU A 257 8.55 -5.95 -4.80
CA GLU A 257 9.18 -6.23 -6.08
C GLU A 257 8.83 -5.18 -7.15
N LYS A 258 9.66 -5.11 -8.17
CA LYS A 258 9.35 -4.34 -9.38
C LYS A 258 8.15 -4.98 -10.10
N PRO A 259 7.12 -4.21 -10.49
CA PRO A 259 5.99 -4.73 -11.25
C PRO A 259 6.42 -5.36 -12.57
N THR A 260 6.14 -6.67 -12.74
CA THR A 260 6.50 -7.46 -13.93
C THR A 260 5.38 -8.40 -14.39
N LEU A 261 4.34 -8.58 -13.59
CA LEU A 261 3.18 -9.41 -13.93
C LEU A 261 2.12 -8.56 -14.62
N PRO A 262 1.27 -9.16 -15.47
CA PRO A 262 0.29 -8.43 -16.27
C PRO A 262 -1.00 -8.05 -15.51
N VAL A 263 -0.90 -7.79 -14.19
CA VAL A 263 -2.02 -7.25 -13.42
C VAL A 263 -2.33 -5.82 -13.86
N ASP A 264 -3.60 -5.40 -13.79
CA ASP A 264 -4.05 -4.12 -14.35
C ASP A 264 -3.95 -2.97 -13.36
N PHE A 265 -4.03 -3.26 -12.06
CA PHE A 265 -3.96 -2.25 -11.00
C PHE A 265 -3.41 -2.85 -9.70
N LEU A 266 -2.94 -1.99 -8.81
CA LEU A 266 -2.47 -2.36 -7.48
C LEU A 266 -3.53 -1.98 -6.46
N SER A 267 -3.78 -2.87 -5.51
CA SER A 267 -4.77 -2.66 -4.46
C SER A 267 -4.43 -3.48 -3.23
N GLY A 268 -4.83 -3.00 -2.06
CA GLY A 268 -4.67 -3.70 -0.79
C GLY A 268 -5.53 -3.07 0.28
N ASP A 269 -5.78 -3.82 1.36
CA ASP A 269 -6.62 -3.44 2.47
C ASP A 269 -5.79 -3.24 3.74
N PHE A 270 -5.61 -2.03 4.22
CA PHE A 270 -4.85 -1.80 5.45
C PHE A 270 -5.67 -2.11 6.70
N LEU A 271 -5.00 -2.68 7.70
CA LEU A 271 -5.63 -3.21 8.91
C LEU A 271 -6.40 -2.16 9.71
N GLY A 272 -7.59 -2.56 10.19
CA GLY A 272 -8.48 -1.69 10.94
C GLY A 272 -7.99 -1.23 12.31
N ASN A 273 -6.98 -1.90 12.90
CA ASN A 273 -6.46 -1.57 14.23
C ASN A 273 -5.28 -0.57 14.23
N ALA A 274 -4.62 -0.37 13.10
CA ALA A 274 -3.55 0.63 12.93
C ALA A 274 -3.65 1.30 11.55
N PRO A 275 -4.81 1.88 11.19
CA PRO A 275 -5.10 2.25 9.81
C PRO A 275 -4.20 3.37 9.29
N ILE A 276 -3.90 4.37 10.10
CA ILE A 276 -3.04 5.50 9.68
C ILE A 276 -1.60 5.01 9.42
N ALA A 277 -1.04 4.20 10.31
CA ALA A 277 0.32 3.67 10.13
C ALA A 277 0.41 2.76 8.89
N GLY A 278 -0.60 1.92 8.66
CA GLY A 278 -0.70 1.10 7.44
C GLY A 278 -0.81 1.95 6.18
N ALA A 279 -1.75 2.91 6.15
CA ALA A 279 -1.94 3.80 5.01
C ALA A 279 -0.70 4.65 4.71
N ARG A 280 0.03 5.12 5.72
CA ARG A 280 1.26 5.93 5.57
C ARG A 280 2.30 5.25 4.71
N ILE A 281 2.67 4.04 5.07
CA ILE A 281 3.76 3.33 4.39
C ILE A 281 3.29 2.78 3.04
N GLU A 282 2.10 2.18 2.97
CA GLU A 282 1.59 1.56 1.74
C GLU A 282 1.30 2.60 0.65
N ALA A 283 0.63 3.70 0.98
CA ALA A 283 0.34 4.74 0.00
C ALA A 283 1.63 5.36 -0.56
N ARG A 284 2.66 5.59 0.27
CA ARG A 284 3.95 6.11 -0.18
C ARG A 284 4.74 5.11 -1.01
N TYR A 285 4.63 3.82 -0.67
CA TYR A 285 5.23 2.75 -1.46
C TYR A 285 4.59 2.68 -2.86
N LEU A 286 3.25 2.65 -2.93
CA LEU A 286 2.48 2.50 -4.18
C LEU A 286 2.57 3.73 -5.08
N ALA A 287 2.63 4.94 -4.49
CA ALA A 287 2.60 6.20 -5.23
C ALA A 287 3.67 6.34 -6.33
N ARG A 288 4.77 5.60 -6.25
CA ARG A 288 5.86 5.67 -7.21
C ARG A 288 6.03 4.42 -8.08
N ASN A 289 5.15 3.43 -7.98
CA ASN A 289 5.27 2.17 -8.75
C ASN A 289 4.92 2.32 -10.25
N GLY A 290 4.30 3.43 -10.64
CA GLY A 290 3.98 3.72 -12.05
C GLY A 290 2.70 3.05 -12.56
N MET A 291 1.99 2.31 -11.73
CA MET A 291 0.70 1.69 -12.01
C MET A 291 -0.44 2.46 -11.35
N SER A 292 -1.66 2.28 -11.84
CA SER A 292 -2.86 2.73 -11.14
C SER A 292 -3.02 1.97 -9.84
N TRP A 293 -3.36 2.67 -8.77
CA TRP A 293 -3.47 2.05 -7.46
C TRP A 293 -4.55 2.70 -6.59
N ASP A 294 -5.08 1.91 -5.69
CA ASP A 294 -5.96 2.35 -4.61
C ASP A 294 -5.64 1.57 -3.32
N LEU A 295 -6.13 2.10 -2.20
CA LEU A 295 -6.08 1.41 -0.93
C LEU A 295 -7.46 1.37 -0.29
N MET A 296 -7.74 0.28 0.41
CA MET A 296 -9.01 -0.02 1.03
C MET A 296 -8.93 0.12 2.56
N ALA A 297 -9.72 1.04 3.09
CA ALA A 297 -9.91 1.16 4.53
C ALA A 297 -11.00 0.17 5.00
N TRP A 298 -10.72 -0.59 6.06
CA TRP A 298 -11.77 -1.33 6.74
C TRP A 298 -12.77 -0.36 7.37
N GLY A 299 -14.01 -0.36 6.91
CA GLY A 299 -15.12 0.44 7.46
C GLY A 299 -15.54 0.02 8.87
N PHE A 300 -14.82 -0.92 9.48
CA PHE A 300 -15.08 -1.49 10.79
C PHE A 300 -13.77 -1.89 11.47
N GLN A 301 -13.89 -2.20 12.77
CA GLN A 301 -12.86 -2.86 13.57
C GLN A 301 -13.37 -4.24 13.96
N TYR A 302 -12.48 -5.22 13.96
CA TYR A 302 -12.80 -6.59 14.38
C TYR A 302 -12.33 -6.84 15.80
N ASN A 303 -13.25 -7.18 16.69
CA ASN A 303 -12.96 -7.55 18.08
C ASN A 303 -13.38 -9.00 18.37
N GLY A 304 -12.62 -9.95 17.87
CA GLY A 304 -12.85 -11.37 18.12
C GLY A 304 -12.71 -11.77 19.58
N SER A 305 -11.84 -11.11 20.34
CA SER A 305 -11.60 -11.42 21.77
C SER A 305 -12.79 -11.04 22.66
N ALA A 306 -13.51 -9.98 22.32
CA ALA A 306 -14.70 -9.56 23.06
C ALA A 306 -15.98 -10.26 22.59
N GLY A 307 -15.91 -11.08 21.54
CA GLY A 307 -17.10 -11.75 20.98
C GLY A 307 -18.15 -10.81 20.37
N THR A 308 -17.78 -9.52 20.16
CA THR A 308 -18.68 -8.48 19.68
C THR A 308 -18.75 -8.38 18.16
N GLY A 309 -17.92 -9.15 17.44
CA GLY A 309 -17.85 -9.10 15.99
C GLY A 309 -17.30 -7.77 15.46
N PHE A 310 -17.92 -7.25 14.39
CA PHE A 310 -17.48 -6.04 13.72
C PHE A 310 -18.10 -4.79 14.34
N ILE A 311 -17.24 -3.80 14.63
CA ILE A 311 -17.64 -2.48 15.13
C ILE A 311 -17.40 -1.47 14.02
N HIS A 312 -18.45 -0.89 13.48
CA HIS A 312 -18.35 0.04 12.37
C HIS A 312 -17.73 1.38 12.80
N LYS A 313 -16.87 1.92 11.93
CA LYS A 313 -16.22 3.20 12.11
C LYS A 313 -17.14 4.35 11.74
N PRO A 314 -17.08 5.50 12.45
CA PRO A 314 -17.77 6.71 12.04
C PRO A 314 -17.11 7.36 10.82
N ALA A 315 -17.86 8.20 10.09
CA ALA A 315 -17.37 8.87 8.89
C ALA A 315 -16.12 9.73 9.14
N VAL A 316 -16.00 10.37 10.30
CA VAL A 316 -14.84 11.22 10.65
C VAL A 316 -13.54 10.40 10.67
N GLN A 317 -13.57 9.19 11.21
CA GLN A 317 -12.41 8.29 11.22
C GLN A 317 -12.03 7.84 9.80
N LEU A 318 -13.01 7.44 8.99
CA LEU A 318 -12.77 7.03 7.60
C LEU A 318 -12.26 8.19 6.72
N LYS A 319 -12.67 9.44 6.99
CA LYS A 319 -12.13 10.64 6.33
C LYS A 319 -10.66 10.85 6.69
N GLN A 320 -10.26 10.60 7.94
CA GLN A 320 -8.87 10.69 8.37
C GLN A 320 -8.02 9.58 7.71
N GLU A 321 -8.54 8.38 7.60
CA GLU A 321 -7.86 7.30 6.88
C GLU A 321 -7.74 7.60 5.38
N ALA A 322 -8.78 8.18 4.77
CA ALA A 322 -8.76 8.58 3.37
C ALA A 322 -7.73 9.67 3.07
N GLU A 323 -7.59 10.70 3.92
CA GLU A 323 -6.67 11.82 3.65
C GLU A 323 -5.22 11.38 3.42
N VAL A 324 -4.75 10.37 4.18
CA VAL A 324 -3.39 9.84 4.06
C VAL A 324 -3.16 9.21 2.68
N VAL A 325 -4.16 8.49 2.17
CA VAL A 325 -4.13 7.88 0.83
C VAL A 325 -4.23 8.95 -0.26
N LEU A 326 -5.19 9.86 -0.12
CA LEU A 326 -5.46 10.93 -1.09
C LEU A 326 -4.28 11.89 -1.22
N ALA A 327 -3.57 12.17 -0.13
CA ALA A 327 -2.36 13.02 -0.14
C ALA A 327 -1.23 12.41 -0.98
N GLN A 328 -1.26 11.11 -1.26
CA GLN A 328 -0.30 10.43 -2.12
C GLN A 328 -0.78 10.26 -3.57
N GLY A 329 -1.98 10.73 -3.91
CA GLY A 329 -2.49 10.73 -5.28
C GLY A 329 -3.23 9.47 -5.70
N GLY A 330 -3.48 8.53 -4.78
CA GLY A 330 -4.17 7.27 -5.03
C GLY A 330 -5.69 7.32 -5.07
N GLY A 331 -6.30 6.20 -5.43
CA GLY A 331 -7.72 5.94 -5.22
C GLY A 331 -7.98 5.45 -3.80
N PHE A 332 -9.22 5.55 -3.37
CA PHE A 332 -9.65 5.12 -2.04
C PHE A 332 -10.92 4.27 -2.12
N GLN A 333 -10.99 3.22 -1.32
CA GLN A 333 -12.21 2.44 -1.16
C GLN A 333 -12.49 2.14 0.30
N ILE A 334 -13.76 1.88 0.60
CA ILE A 334 -14.22 1.48 1.92
C ILE A 334 -14.64 0.02 1.87
N TYR A 335 -14.13 -0.77 2.78
CA TYR A 335 -14.55 -2.13 3.02
C TYR A 335 -15.74 -2.12 3.97
N TYR A 336 -16.91 -2.50 3.46
CA TYR A 336 -18.15 -2.58 4.20
C TYR A 336 -18.63 -4.02 4.32
N GLN A 337 -19.09 -4.40 5.51
CA GLN A 337 -19.66 -5.71 5.75
C GLN A 337 -21.19 -5.61 5.88
N PRO A 338 -21.95 -6.07 4.87
CA PRO A 338 -23.40 -6.08 4.94
C PRO A 338 -23.91 -7.18 5.88
N SER A 339 -25.22 -7.20 6.15
CA SER A 339 -25.82 -8.36 6.85
C SER A 339 -25.61 -9.65 6.04
N ARG A 340 -25.61 -10.80 6.70
CA ARG A 340 -25.49 -12.11 6.01
C ARG A 340 -26.60 -12.33 4.96
N ALA A 341 -27.74 -11.67 5.10
CA ALA A 341 -28.83 -11.67 4.14
C ALA A 341 -28.63 -10.67 2.97
N GLY A 342 -27.56 -9.86 2.99
CA GLY A 342 -27.23 -8.90 1.95
C GLY A 342 -27.91 -7.53 2.09
N HIS A 343 -28.56 -7.26 3.23
CA HIS A 343 -29.16 -5.94 3.47
C HIS A 343 -28.07 -4.88 3.74
N ILE A 344 -28.20 -3.73 3.08
CA ILE A 344 -27.37 -2.54 3.32
C ILE A 344 -28.14 -1.58 4.23
N ASP A 345 -27.65 -1.38 5.45
CA ASP A 345 -28.33 -0.50 6.40
C ASP A 345 -28.24 0.98 5.99
N SER A 346 -29.34 1.72 6.20
CA SER A 346 -29.46 3.15 5.85
C SER A 346 -28.43 4.02 6.56
N HIS A 347 -28.05 3.64 7.78
CA HIS A 347 -27.08 4.37 8.56
C HIS A 347 -25.69 4.31 7.90
N TYR A 348 -25.31 3.14 7.42
CA TYR A 348 -24.02 2.98 6.71
C TYR A 348 -24.02 3.58 5.32
N ILE A 349 -25.15 3.61 4.62
CA ILE A 349 -25.25 4.38 3.38
C ILE A 349 -24.87 5.85 3.64
N ARG A 350 -25.39 6.46 4.73
CA ARG A 350 -25.04 7.85 5.08
C ARG A 350 -23.56 8.02 5.42
N VAL A 351 -22.96 7.08 6.16
CA VAL A 351 -21.50 7.10 6.45
C VAL A 351 -20.70 7.04 5.16
N MET A 352 -21.02 6.10 4.26
CA MET A 352 -20.32 5.97 2.97
C MET A 352 -20.51 7.19 2.07
N GLU A 353 -21.73 7.75 2.04
CA GLU A 353 -22.04 8.99 1.31
C GLU A 353 -21.19 10.17 1.82
N GLU A 354 -21.12 10.35 3.13
CA GLU A 354 -20.36 11.45 3.76
C GLU A 354 -18.86 11.36 3.46
N VAL A 355 -18.29 10.16 3.48
CA VAL A 355 -16.89 9.93 3.11
C VAL A 355 -16.70 10.12 1.60
N ALA A 356 -17.62 9.64 0.77
CA ALA A 356 -17.56 9.84 -0.69
C ALA A 356 -17.57 11.33 -1.05
N GLN A 357 -18.45 12.12 -0.46
CA GLN A 357 -18.52 13.57 -0.66
C GLN A 357 -17.20 14.26 -0.26
N PHE A 358 -16.61 13.87 0.89
CA PHE A 358 -15.31 14.37 1.33
C PHE A 358 -14.20 14.06 0.32
N CYS A 359 -14.13 12.83 -0.19
CA CYS A 359 -13.15 12.41 -1.19
C CYS A 359 -13.37 13.13 -2.52
N ARG A 360 -14.61 13.18 -3.01
CA ARG A 360 -14.97 13.81 -4.30
C ARG A 360 -14.67 15.30 -4.34
N ALA A 361 -14.91 16.03 -3.23
CA ALA A 361 -14.56 17.45 -3.15
C ALA A 361 -13.05 17.70 -3.35
N ARG A 362 -12.20 16.71 -3.04
CA ARG A 362 -10.73 16.79 -3.14
C ARG A 362 -10.16 16.13 -4.39
N GLN A 363 -10.92 15.27 -5.06
CA GLN A 363 -10.48 14.52 -6.24
C GLN A 363 -9.83 15.40 -7.33
N PRO A 364 -10.38 16.58 -7.72
CA PRO A 364 -9.78 17.41 -8.76
C PRO A 364 -8.35 17.84 -8.43
N TYR A 365 -8.02 17.91 -7.16
CA TYR A 365 -6.75 18.43 -6.65
C TYR A 365 -5.76 17.34 -6.27
N CYS A 366 -6.20 16.26 -5.60
CA CYS A 366 -5.32 15.24 -5.05
C CYS A 366 -5.08 14.03 -5.98
N TRP A 367 -6.06 13.64 -6.79
CA TRP A 367 -5.95 12.41 -7.56
C TRP A 367 -4.97 12.52 -8.73
N LYS A 368 -4.12 11.50 -8.89
CA LYS A 368 -3.07 11.43 -9.93
C LYS A 368 -2.12 12.62 -9.88
N THR A 369 -1.77 13.08 -8.70
CA THR A 369 -0.72 14.07 -8.50
C THR A 369 0.66 13.43 -8.64
N GLU A 370 1.65 14.21 -9.01
CA GLU A 370 3.05 13.80 -9.10
C GLU A 370 3.76 14.11 -7.79
N THR A 371 4.61 13.20 -7.33
CA THR A 371 5.47 13.41 -6.17
C THR A 371 6.51 14.51 -6.47
N VAL A 372 6.78 15.35 -5.46
CA VAL A 372 7.95 16.25 -5.44
C VAL A 372 8.98 15.61 -4.50
N PRO A 373 9.95 14.81 -5.00
CA PRO A 373 10.84 14.03 -4.17
C PRO A 373 11.69 14.93 -3.28
N GLN A 374 11.74 14.62 -2.00
CA GLN A 374 12.54 15.33 -1.00
C GLN A 374 13.42 14.34 -0.24
N ILE A 375 12.83 13.52 0.59
CA ILE A 375 13.48 12.48 1.38
C ILE A 375 12.93 11.13 0.98
N GLY A 376 13.81 10.17 0.69
CA GLY A 376 13.47 8.77 0.49
C GLY A 376 13.87 7.93 1.70
N VAL A 377 12.95 7.15 2.26
CA VAL A 377 13.27 6.09 3.24
C VAL A 377 13.42 4.79 2.47
N LEU A 378 14.63 4.22 2.51
CA LEU A 378 14.95 2.98 1.79
C LEU A 378 14.13 1.80 2.33
N TYR A 379 13.41 1.12 1.44
CA TYR A 379 12.75 -0.15 1.74
C TYR A 379 13.49 -1.29 1.06
N SER A 380 14.05 -2.21 1.85
CA SER A 380 14.92 -3.26 1.32
C SER A 380 14.17 -4.56 1.05
N GLN A 381 13.90 -4.85 -0.22
CA GLN A 381 13.47 -6.16 -0.69
C GLN A 381 14.52 -7.23 -0.38
N HIS A 382 15.81 -6.89 -0.56
CA HIS A 382 16.91 -7.80 -0.29
C HIS A 382 16.88 -8.32 1.16
N HIS A 383 16.75 -7.40 2.13
CA HIS A 383 16.62 -7.76 3.55
C HIS A 383 15.45 -8.71 3.79
N LEU A 384 14.26 -8.33 3.29
CA LEU A 384 13.05 -9.13 3.46
C LEU A 384 13.25 -10.56 2.97
N TYR A 385 13.85 -10.74 1.79
CA TYR A 385 13.97 -12.05 1.16
C TYR A 385 15.14 -12.90 1.66
N THR A 386 16.15 -12.29 2.27
CA THR A 386 17.36 -13.00 2.74
C THR A 386 17.42 -13.18 4.25
N LYS A 387 16.74 -12.33 5.04
CA LYS A 387 16.89 -12.30 6.51
C LYS A 387 15.63 -12.73 7.28
N THR A 388 14.44 -12.75 6.64
CA THR A 388 13.21 -13.00 7.39
C THR A 388 12.73 -14.45 7.35
N ASN A 389 13.31 -15.31 6.51
CA ASN A 389 12.87 -16.69 6.29
C ASN A 389 11.38 -16.81 5.90
N LYS A 390 10.81 -15.77 5.29
CA LYS A 390 9.42 -15.73 4.82
C LYS A 390 9.39 -15.67 3.30
N LEU A 391 8.31 -16.14 2.71
CA LEU A 391 8.09 -15.98 1.27
C LEU A 391 7.91 -14.51 0.90
N PHE A 392 7.00 -13.86 1.61
CA PHE A 392 6.65 -12.45 1.40
C PHE A 392 6.58 -11.73 2.75
N GLY A 393 6.33 -10.44 2.73
CA GLY A 393 6.16 -9.61 3.91
C GLY A 393 4.92 -10.05 4.72
N SER A 394 4.84 -9.62 5.96
CA SER A 394 3.76 -10.00 6.85
C SER A 394 3.40 -8.82 7.75
N TRP A 395 2.43 -8.03 7.31
CA TRP A 395 1.66 -7.08 8.11
C TRP A 395 2.50 -6.18 9.05
N GLY A 396 3.65 -5.65 8.55
CA GLY A 396 4.48 -4.72 9.32
C GLY A 396 5.44 -5.32 10.35
N ASN A 397 5.62 -6.64 10.37
CA ASN A 397 6.48 -7.27 11.37
C ASN A 397 7.98 -7.20 11.06
N PHE A 398 8.37 -6.91 9.82
CA PHE A 398 9.77 -6.94 9.38
C PHE A 398 10.31 -5.59 8.93
N ASP A 399 9.46 -4.59 8.83
CA ASP A 399 9.78 -3.27 8.30
C ASP A 399 9.69 -2.17 9.38
N ARG A 400 9.72 -2.55 10.65
CA ARG A 400 9.55 -1.66 11.79
C ARG A 400 10.55 -0.50 11.77
N CYS A 401 11.81 -0.74 11.41
CA CYS A 401 12.81 0.30 11.29
C CYS A 401 12.44 1.35 10.21
N ALA A 402 11.96 0.90 9.04
CA ALA A 402 11.53 1.82 7.98
C ALA A 402 10.29 2.62 8.39
N ARG A 403 9.31 1.98 9.06
CA ARG A 403 8.13 2.66 9.62
C ARG A 403 8.53 3.70 10.66
N GLY A 404 9.45 3.36 11.55
CA GLY A 404 9.90 4.28 12.59
C GLY A 404 10.60 5.51 12.02
N TRP A 405 11.49 5.36 11.06
CA TRP A 405 12.08 6.50 10.35
C TRP A 405 11.03 7.32 9.59
N LEU A 406 10.13 6.67 8.86
CA LEU A 406 9.04 7.35 8.17
C LEU A 406 8.20 8.19 9.14
N ASP A 407 7.69 7.58 10.21
CA ASP A 407 6.81 8.24 11.17
C ASP A 407 7.53 9.38 11.94
N ALA A 408 8.81 9.20 12.31
CA ALA A 408 9.60 10.26 12.96
C ALA A 408 9.81 11.47 12.05
N LEU A 409 10.05 11.24 10.76
CA LEU A 409 10.22 12.31 9.80
C LEU A 409 8.90 13.01 9.47
N LEU A 410 7.79 12.29 9.40
CA LEU A 410 6.45 12.87 9.25
C LEU A 410 6.08 13.72 10.47
N ALA A 411 6.38 13.23 11.68
CA ALA A 411 6.19 13.98 12.92
C ALA A 411 7.07 15.26 12.99
N SER A 412 8.12 15.32 12.19
CA SER A 412 9.00 16.48 12.00
C SER A 412 8.64 17.32 10.77
N HIS A 413 7.49 17.07 10.16
CA HIS A 413 6.92 17.77 9.00
C HIS A 413 7.76 17.71 7.72
N TYR A 414 8.55 16.65 7.52
CA TYR A 414 9.19 16.42 6.25
C TYR A 414 8.23 15.74 5.26
N SER A 415 8.33 16.11 3.98
CA SER A 415 7.71 15.35 2.89
C SER A 415 8.60 14.15 2.56
N VAL A 416 8.08 12.94 2.77
CA VAL A 416 8.83 11.69 2.74
C VAL A 416 8.17 10.69 1.82
N ASP A 417 8.97 10.01 1.00
CA ASP A 417 8.55 8.86 0.19
C ASP A 417 9.19 7.57 0.73
N VAL A 418 8.56 6.43 0.46
CA VAL A 418 9.18 5.11 0.62
C VAL A 418 9.84 4.73 -0.70
N LEU A 419 11.15 4.45 -0.66
CA LEU A 419 11.97 4.17 -1.83
C LEU A 419 12.43 2.71 -1.81
N PRO A 420 11.82 1.82 -2.60
CA PRO A 420 12.30 0.45 -2.75
C PRO A 420 13.74 0.40 -3.30
N ASP A 421 14.54 -0.56 -2.85
CA ASP A 421 15.92 -0.74 -3.28
C ASP A 421 16.07 -0.91 -4.81
N TRP A 422 15.13 -1.58 -5.46
CA TRP A 422 15.09 -1.74 -6.92
C TRP A 422 14.84 -0.42 -7.68
N GLN A 423 14.37 0.64 -7.01
CA GLN A 423 14.20 1.98 -7.61
C GLN A 423 15.42 2.90 -7.44
N LEU A 424 16.43 2.51 -6.67
CA LEU A 424 17.59 3.36 -6.40
C LEU A 424 18.30 3.83 -7.68
N GLU A 425 18.45 2.95 -8.69
CA GLU A 425 19.09 3.30 -9.95
C GLU A 425 18.32 4.34 -10.75
N GLU A 426 17.00 4.14 -10.87
CA GLU A 426 16.17 4.96 -11.73
C GLU A 426 15.78 6.27 -11.06
N LYS A 427 15.40 6.21 -9.77
CA LYS A 427 14.75 7.31 -9.03
C LYS A 427 15.59 7.86 -7.88
N GLY A 428 16.66 7.18 -7.45
CA GLY A 428 17.46 7.63 -6.30
C GLY A 428 18.04 9.04 -6.47
N LYS A 429 18.42 9.42 -7.70
CA LYS A 429 18.95 10.76 -8.04
C LYS A 429 17.95 11.91 -7.86
N ASP A 430 16.66 11.61 -7.81
CA ASP A 430 15.61 12.62 -7.62
C ASP A 430 15.59 13.16 -6.18
N TYR A 431 16.08 12.36 -5.22
CA TYR A 431 16.07 12.69 -3.80
C TYR A 431 17.26 13.56 -3.39
N LYS A 432 17.01 14.48 -2.47
CA LYS A 432 18.06 15.31 -1.84
C LYS A 432 18.72 14.61 -0.67
N LEU A 433 17.95 13.71 -0.02
CA LEU A 433 18.42 12.90 1.09
C LEU A 433 17.76 11.51 1.04
N ILE A 434 18.54 10.46 1.31
CA ILE A 434 18.04 9.11 1.49
C ILE A 434 18.41 8.64 2.89
N VAL A 435 17.40 8.15 3.63
CA VAL A 435 17.59 7.45 4.89
C VAL A 435 17.70 5.96 4.61
N VAL A 436 18.75 5.35 5.11
CA VAL A 436 18.97 3.90 5.15
C VAL A 436 18.67 3.44 6.56
N PRO A 437 17.45 2.91 6.82
CA PRO A 437 17.07 2.39 8.13
C PRO A 437 17.97 1.24 8.59
N GLU A 438 17.75 0.75 9.78
CA GLU A 438 18.53 -0.28 10.47
C GLU A 438 18.40 -1.70 9.85
N TRP A 439 18.31 -1.79 8.53
CA TRP A 439 18.33 -3.07 7.83
C TRP A 439 19.63 -3.82 8.12
N THR A 440 19.55 -5.09 8.49
CA THR A 440 20.76 -5.89 8.77
C THR A 440 21.52 -6.29 7.51
N ASP A 441 20.88 -6.22 6.36
CA ASP A 441 21.52 -6.47 5.07
C ASP A 441 20.72 -5.80 3.93
N ILE A 442 21.33 -4.88 3.22
CA ILE A 442 20.71 -4.20 2.07
C ILE A 442 21.20 -4.73 0.72
N GLY A 443 22.14 -5.69 0.73
CA GLY A 443 22.78 -6.21 -0.47
C GLY A 443 23.82 -5.29 -1.09
N ASP A 444 24.73 -5.87 -1.88
CA ASP A 444 25.85 -5.16 -2.47
C ASP A 444 25.42 -4.16 -3.56
N GLU A 445 24.38 -4.47 -4.29
CA GLU A 445 23.89 -3.57 -5.35
C GLU A 445 23.29 -2.28 -4.78
N ALA A 446 22.50 -2.36 -3.70
CA ALA A 446 21.97 -1.18 -3.03
C ALA A 446 23.10 -0.35 -2.40
N GLU A 447 24.12 -1.00 -1.77
CA GLU A 447 25.29 -0.32 -1.27
C GLU A 447 26.02 0.46 -2.37
N LYS A 448 26.35 -0.19 -3.48
CA LYS A 448 27.02 0.42 -4.63
C LYS A 448 26.28 1.66 -5.14
N ARG A 449 24.94 1.55 -5.26
CA ARG A 449 24.11 2.66 -5.72
C ARG A 449 24.06 3.81 -4.72
N LEU A 450 23.93 3.54 -3.43
CA LEU A 450 23.97 4.56 -2.38
C LEU A 450 25.30 5.31 -2.36
N ARG A 451 26.42 4.60 -2.52
CA ARG A 451 27.74 5.22 -2.64
C ARG A 451 27.84 6.14 -3.87
N ALA A 452 27.32 5.71 -5.01
CA ALA A 452 27.28 6.51 -6.22
C ALA A 452 26.38 7.75 -6.06
N LEU A 453 25.23 7.63 -5.39
CA LEU A 453 24.35 8.75 -5.10
C LEU A 453 24.99 9.77 -4.15
N ALA A 454 25.72 9.31 -3.14
CA ALA A 454 26.48 10.22 -2.25
C ALA A 454 27.55 10.99 -3.03
N ALA A 455 28.31 10.30 -3.90
CA ALA A 455 29.30 10.93 -4.76
C ALA A 455 28.67 11.95 -5.73
N ALA A 456 27.41 11.73 -6.16
CA ALA A 456 26.65 12.64 -7.00
C ALA A 456 25.97 13.80 -6.24
N GLY A 457 26.10 13.88 -4.92
CA GLY A 457 25.60 14.98 -4.10
C GLY A 457 24.30 14.71 -3.34
N CYS A 458 23.76 13.49 -3.37
CA CYS A 458 22.64 13.09 -2.52
C CYS A 458 23.13 12.83 -1.09
N SER A 459 22.55 13.49 -0.10
CA SER A 459 22.88 13.25 1.30
C SER A 459 22.34 11.91 1.78
N LEU A 460 23.02 11.27 2.75
CA LEU A 460 22.60 10.00 3.31
C LEU A 460 22.52 10.07 4.83
N VAL A 461 21.50 9.43 5.41
CA VAL A 461 21.49 9.04 6.83
C VAL A 461 21.58 7.51 6.87
N ILE A 462 22.64 6.99 7.45
CA ILE A 462 22.92 5.55 7.51
C ILE A 462 22.77 5.11 8.96
N ALA A 463 21.73 4.31 9.22
CA ALA A 463 21.35 3.89 10.56
C ALA A 463 21.58 2.39 10.78
N GLY A 464 21.81 2.04 12.05
CA GLY A 464 21.98 0.66 12.50
C GLY A 464 23.42 0.15 12.49
N VAL A 465 23.63 -0.92 13.24
CA VAL A 465 24.96 -1.50 13.46
C VAL A 465 25.57 -2.02 12.16
N GLU A 466 24.83 -2.84 11.43
CA GLU A 466 25.39 -3.50 10.23
C GLU A 466 25.63 -2.52 9.10
N ASN A 467 24.75 -1.53 8.90
CA ASN A 467 24.97 -0.48 7.92
C ASN A 467 26.16 0.42 8.31
N THR A 468 26.33 0.71 9.61
CA THR A 468 27.47 1.46 10.10
C THR A 468 28.79 0.73 9.80
N ARG A 469 28.83 -0.59 9.97
CA ARG A 469 30.00 -1.43 9.61
C ARG A 469 30.24 -1.46 8.11
N ARG A 470 29.20 -1.62 7.31
CA ARG A 470 29.25 -1.70 5.85
C ARG A 470 29.76 -0.42 5.20
N PHE A 471 29.42 0.73 5.76
CA PHE A 471 29.76 2.06 5.22
C PHE A 471 30.82 2.82 6.03
N GLN A 472 31.58 2.16 6.90
CA GLN A 472 32.52 2.84 7.81
C GLN A 472 33.51 3.79 7.11
N ASP A 473 34.01 3.41 5.93
CA ASP A 473 34.89 4.23 5.10
C ASP A 473 34.18 5.47 4.53
N LEU A 474 32.96 5.31 4.02
CA LEU A 474 32.11 6.43 3.52
C LEU A 474 31.75 7.38 4.67
N LEU A 475 31.45 6.82 5.84
CA LEU A 475 31.09 7.57 7.05
C LEU A 475 32.29 8.26 7.69
N GLY A 476 33.54 7.86 7.37
CA GLY A 476 34.73 8.39 7.95
C GLY A 476 34.85 8.13 9.45
N ILE A 477 34.60 6.90 9.83
CA ILE A 477 34.61 6.45 11.23
C ILE A 477 35.46 5.20 11.39
N GLU A 478 35.83 4.93 12.64
CA GLU A 478 36.41 3.67 13.08
C GLU A 478 35.50 3.03 14.12
N LEU A 479 35.31 1.71 14.02
CA LEU A 479 34.51 0.96 14.97
C LEU A 479 35.30 0.71 16.23
N VAL A 480 34.66 0.79 17.40
CA VAL A 480 35.27 0.59 18.71
C VAL A 480 34.47 -0.45 19.49
N GLY A 481 35.16 -1.52 19.90
CA GLY A 481 34.55 -2.59 20.66
C GLY A 481 33.49 -3.38 19.87
N ASP A 482 32.87 -4.31 20.55
CA ASP A 482 31.72 -5.04 20.02
C ASP A 482 30.42 -4.20 20.13
N ALA A 483 29.42 -4.55 19.32
CA ALA A 483 28.12 -3.94 19.44
C ALA A 483 27.46 -4.35 20.76
N GLU A 484 27.09 -3.36 21.56
CA GLU A 484 26.51 -3.56 22.89
C GLU A 484 24.98 -3.68 22.79
N ALA A 485 24.44 -4.79 23.32
CA ALA A 485 23.02 -5.03 23.40
C ALA A 485 22.45 -4.63 24.75
N GLY A 486 21.29 -3.99 24.75
CA GLY A 486 20.37 -3.99 25.89
C GLY A 486 20.58 -2.96 26.99
N SER A 487 21.66 -2.17 27.02
CA SER A 487 21.77 -1.06 27.98
C SER A 487 20.83 0.08 27.61
N ALA A 488 20.09 0.57 28.60
CA ALA A 488 19.29 1.80 28.39
C ALA A 488 20.26 2.97 28.22
N MET A 489 20.12 3.69 27.12
CA MET A 489 20.88 4.90 26.84
C MET A 489 19.90 6.06 26.71
N TYR A 490 20.36 7.26 27.00
CA TYR A 490 19.54 8.47 26.86
C TYR A 490 20.01 9.27 25.67
N VAL A 491 19.07 9.75 24.86
CA VAL A 491 19.33 10.68 23.76
C VAL A 491 18.54 11.97 23.95
N ARG A 492 19.10 13.07 23.46
CA ARG A 492 18.46 14.39 23.56
C ARG A 492 17.69 14.69 22.28
N GLY A 493 16.41 15.04 22.41
CA GLY A 493 15.71 15.85 21.44
C GLY A 493 16.02 17.32 21.63
N ARG A 494 15.23 18.20 21.02
CA ARG A 494 15.38 19.65 21.19
C ARG A 494 15.09 20.09 22.63
N ASP A 495 13.97 19.63 23.17
CA ASP A 495 13.43 20.05 24.47
C ASP A 495 13.20 18.88 25.44
N LEU A 496 13.42 17.66 25.00
CA LEU A 496 13.10 16.45 25.73
C LEU A 496 14.25 15.46 25.67
N VAL A 497 14.26 14.54 26.63
CA VAL A 497 15.19 13.41 26.68
C VAL A 497 14.37 12.12 26.56
N ALA A 498 14.84 11.16 25.78
CA ALA A 498 14.24 9.82 25.69
C ALA A 498 15.24 8.74 26.05
N THR A 499 14.73 7.69 26.68
CA THR A 499 15.46 6.45 26.87
C THR A 499 15.38 5.60 25.60
N VAL A 500 16.53 5.09 25.16
CA VAL A 500 16.65 4.20 24.01
C VAL A 500 17.28 2.90 24.45
N ARG A 501 16.57 1.80 24.30
CA ARG A 501 17.08 0.46 24.58
C ARG A 501 17.24 -0.32 23.28
N THR A 502 18.41 -0.24 22.68
CA THR A 502 18.72 -0.91 21.42
C THR A 502 20.18 -1.35 21.38
N VAL A 503 20.56 -2.04 20.32
CA VAL A 503 21.98 -2.37 20.07
C VAL A 503 22.69 -1.16 19.50
N TRP A 504 23.85 -0.81 20.05
CA TRP A 504 24.70 0.27 19.60
C TRP A 504 26.10 -0.22 19.23
N GLN A 505 26.62 0.23 18.12
CA GLN A 505 28.05 0.10 17.80
C GLN A 505 28.82 1.32 18.30
N GLY A 506 29.91 1.11 19.03
CA GLY A 506 30.86 2.17 19.37
C GLY A 506 31.57 2.66 18.12
N ILE A 507 31.68 3.99 17.97
CA ILE A 507 32.37 4.62 16.83
C ILE A 507 33.24 5.81 17.28
N VAL A 508 34.34 6.05 16.52
CA VAL A 508 35.19 7.22 16.64
C VAL A 508 35.24 7.94 15.28
N ALA A 509 35.00 9.24 15.28
CA ALA A 509 35.10 10.07 14.08
C ALA A 509 36.55 10.20 13.60
N LYS A 510 36.77 10.08 12.29
CA LYS A 510 38.07 10.20 11.60
C LYS A 510 38.01 11.29 10.53
N GLY A 511 39.16 11.82 10.15
CA GLY A 511 39.43 12.60 8.96
C GLY A 511 38.32 13.49 8.40
N GLY A 512 37.98 14.61 9.04
CA GLY A 512 36.99 15.56 8.56
C GLY A 512 35.54 15.19 8.93
N THR A 513 35.32 14.10 9.70
CA THR A 513 34.04 13.75 10.27
C THR A 513 33.82 14.45 11.62
N THR A 514 32.64 15.04 11.82
CA THR A 514 32.27 15.75 13.07
C THR A 514 31.24 14.95 13.85
N ILE A 515 31.31 15.03 15.18
CA ILE A 515 30.27 14.46 16.05
C ILE A 515 29.09 15.42 16.03
N LEU A 516 27.90 14.87 15.79
CA LEU A 516 26.63 15.62 15.81
C LEU A 516 25.93 15.55 17.16
N ASP A 517 25.90 14.37 17.76
CA ASP A 517 25.22 14.17 19.02
C ASP A 517 25.79 12.99 19.81
N TYR A 518 25.39 12.93 21.08
CA TYR A 518 25.83 11.94 22.05
C TYR A 518 24.64 11.20 22.64
N ARG A 519 24.88 9.96 23.09
CA ARG A 519 24.02 9.17 23.98
C ARG A 519 24.66 9.10 25.35
N PHE A 520 23.87 8.99 26.38
CA PHE A 520 24.31 9.05 27.76
C PHE A 520 23.91 7.78 28.52
N PRO A 521 24.78 7.25 29.45
CA PRO A 521 24.47 6.03 30.19
C PRO A 521 23.43 6.24 31.29
N ASP A 522 23.18 7.49 31.70
CA ASP A 522 22.15 7.87 32.64
C ASP A 522 21.42 9.15 32.19
N ALA A 523 20.39 9.57 32.93
CA ALA A 523 19.58 10.73 32.61
C ALA A 523 20.33 12.07 32.74
N ASP A 524 21.53 12.10 33.35
CA ASP A 524 22.36 13.30 33.42
C ASP A 524 23.12 13.53 32.14
N THR A 525 22.45 14.15 31.19
CA THR A 525 23.01 14.47 29.85
C THR A 525 24.01 15.62 29.86
N THR A 526 24.42 16.13 31.03
CA THR A 526 25.49 17.14 31.19
C THR A 526 26.88 16.50 31.32
N LYS A 527 26.95 15.19 31.58
CA LYS A 527 28.16 14.40 31.64
C LYS A 527 28.73 14.08 30.27
N ASP A 528 29.91 13.47 30.24
CA ASP A 528 30.52 12.96 29.04
C ASP A 528 29.61 11.88 28.39
N GLY A 529 29.29 12.09 27.13
CA GLY A 529 28.45 11.16 26.36
C GLY A 529 29.28 10.25 25.43
N ILE A 530 28.65 9.18 24.98
CA ILE A 530 29.16 8.29 23.95
C ILE A 530 28.60 8.76 22.61
N VAL A 531 29.39 8.74 21.53
CA VAL A 531 28.95 9.20 20.20
C VAL A 531 27.67 8.49 19.77
N ALA A 532 26.62 9.25 19.49
CA ALA A 532 25.34 8.75 18.99
C ALA A 532 25.15 9.04 17.48
N ALA A 533 25.74 10.12 16.98
CA ALA A 533 25.67 10.46 15.56
C ALA A 533 26.91 11.26 15.11
N THR A 534 27.31 11.03 13.86
CA THR A 534 28.39 11.79 13.20
C THR A 534 27.97 12.28 11.83
N LEU A 535 28.67 13.31 11.32
CA LEU A 535 28.47 13.85 9.97
C LEU A 535 29.78 13.99 9.25
N ARG A 536 29.83 13.49 8.02
CA ARG A 536 30.95 13.67 7.09
C ARG A 536 30.48 14.39 5.82
N PRO A 537 31.09 15.51 5.44
CA PRO A 537 30.89 16.12 4.12
C PRO A 537 31.56 15.28 3.02
N ILE A 538 30.85 15.08 1.89
CA ILE A 538 31.37 14.42 0.69
C ILE A 538 30.97 15.25 -0.53
N GLY A 539 31.86 16.14 -1.01
CA GLY A 539 31.46 17.11 -2.02
C GLY A 539 30.28 17.96 -1.55
N ASN A 540 29.17 17.90 -2.29
CA ASN A 540 27.90 18.58 -1.93
C ASN A 540 27.01 17.77 -1.02
N ALA A 541 27.30 16.48 -0.83
CA ALA A 541 26.55 15.60 0.05
C ALA A 541 27.02 15.69 1.49
N LYS A 542 26.14 15.35 2.41
CA LYS A 542 26.44 15.12 3.82
C LYS A 542 26.01 13.70 4.19
N VAL A 543 26.90 12.93 4.77
CA VAL A 543 26.61 11.55 5.19
C VAL A 543 26.63 11.48 6.70
N ILE A 544 25.50 11.05 7.28
CA ILE A 544 25.29 10.93 8.72
C ILE A 544 25.32 9.47 9.12
N ALA A 545 26.08 9.12 10.16
CA ALA A 545 26.02 7.82 10.83
C ALA A 545 25.13 7.90 12.07
N VAL A 546 24.27 6.90 12.25
CA VAL A 546 23.50 6.65 13.47
C VAL A 546 23.73 5.18 13.85
N PRO A 547 24.74 4.85 14.68
CA PRO A 547 25.19 3.47 14.89
C PRO A 547 24.32 2.66 15.83
N GLY A 548 22.99 2.93 15.88
CA GLY A 548 22.02 2.25 16.73
C GLY A 548 20.64 2.15 16.11
N GLY A 549 19.77 1.34 16.70
CA GLY A 549 18.42 1.04 16.23
C GLY A 549 17.37 2.07 16.71
N VAL A 550 17.56 3.34 16.44
CA VAL A 550 16.71 4.43 16.97
C VAL A 550 15.37 4.52 16.23
N GLY A 551 15.35 4.24 14.93
CA GLY A 551 14.11 4.17 14.15
C GLY A 551 13.19 3.05 14.64
N ASP A 552 13.76 1.89 14.90
CA ASP A 552 13.06 0.73 15.47
C ASP A 552 12.42 1.07 16.84
N MET A 553 13.16 1.80 17.69
CA MET A 553 12.66 2.29 18.97
C MET A 553 11.55 3.33 18.82
N TYR A 554 11.65 4.19 17.81
CA TYR A 554 10.58 5.15 17.55
C TYR A 554 9.28 4.45 17.11
N ALA A 555 9.37 3.45 16.24
CA ALA A 555 8.20 2.66 15.83
C ALA A 555 7.48 1.99 17.02
N GLU A 556 8.23 1.63 18.07
CA GLU A 556 7.68 1.01 19.26
C GLU A 556 7.06 2.04 20.22
N THR A 557 7.70 3.19 20.39
CA THR A 557 7.38 4.14 21.48
C THR A 557 6.67 5.39 21.04
N HIS A 558 6.86 5.83 19.80
CA HIS A 558 6.44 7.13 19.28
C HIS A 558 6.83 8.32 20.20
N ALA A 559 7.95 8.16 20.93
CA ALA A 559 8.41 9.16 21.89
C ALA A 559 8.81 10.47 21.19
N PRO A 560 8.23 11.63 21.54
CA PRO A 560 8.50 12.89 20.85
C PRO A 560 9.97 13.29 20.84
N ALA A 561 10.72 12.96 21.90
CA ALA A 561 12.16 13.22 21.96
C ALA A 561 12.94 12.47 20.88
N LEU A 562 12.51 11.25 20.52
CA LEU A 562 13.15 10.49 19.43
C LEU A 562 12.83 11.10 18.06
N ALA A 563 11.60 11.56 17.83
CA ALA A 563 11.28 12.28 16.60
C ALA A 563 12.12 13.57 16.48
N GLN A 564 12.27 14.33 17.58
CA GLN A 564 13.12 15.52 17.62
C GLN A 564 14.60 15.19 17.37
N PHE A 565 15.11 14.08 17.92
CA PHE A 565 16.46 13.62 17.68
C PHE A 565 16.67 13.26 16.20
N LEU A 566 15.84 12.37 15.63
CA LEU A 566 15.95 11.92 14.24
C LEU A 566 15.73 13.06 13.24
N GLY A 567 14.69 13.89 13.45
CA GLY A 567 14.42 15.06 12.62
C GLY A 567 15.54 16.10 12.69
N GLY A 568 16.11 16.31 13.87
CA GLY A 568 17.25 17.21 14.09
C GLY A 568 18.53 16.76 13.38
N LEU A 569 18.78 15.45 13.27
CA LEU A 569 19.89 14.92 12.46
C LEU A 569 19.68 15.21 10.97
N VAL A 570 18.45 15.02 10.48
CA VAL A 570 18.12 15.31 9.07
C VAL A 570 18.26 16.79 8.75
N GLU A 571 17.87 17.70 9.65
CA GLU A 571 18.04 19.15 9.51
C GLU A 571 19.51 19.55 9.27
N ARG A 572 20.48 18.82 9.85
CA ARG A 572 21.94 19.06 9.61
C ARG A 572 22.39 18.73 8.18
N ALA A 573 21.70 17.78 7.54
CA ALA A 573 22.07 17.33 6.19
C ALA A 573 21.23 17.96 5.08
N TYR A 574 19.99 18.36 5.38
CA TYR A 574 19.02 18.73 4.37
C TYR A 574 18.15 19.92 4.79
N GLN A 575 17.95 20.86 3.88
CA GLN A 575 17.02 21.97 4.03
C GLN A 575 15.75 21.68 3.25
N PRO A 576 14.58 21.50 3.90
CA PRO A 576 13.36 21.15 3.21
C PRO A 576 12.80 22.29 2.34
N MET A 577 12.10 21.92 1.25
CA MET A 577 11.38 22.88 0.40
C MET A 577 10.22 23.54 1.13
N ALA A 578 9.55 22.80 2.02
CA ALA A 578 8.47 23.32 2.85
C ALA A 578 8.65 22.90 4.30
N GLU A 579 8.25 23.80 5.22
CA GLU A 579 8.31 23.64 6.67
C GLU A 579 7.01 24.16 7.27
N CYS A 580 6.53 23.55 8.35
CA CYS A 580 5.43 24.14 9.15
C CYS A 580 5.68 23.96 10.65
N ASP A 581 4.99 24.77 11.45
CA ASP A 581 5.03 24.75 12.93
C ASP A 581 3.79 24.08 13.53
N ALA A 582 3.12 23.23 12.75
CA ALA A 582 1.94 22.48 13.18
C ALA A 582 2.29 21.46 14.28
N PRO A 583 1.29 20.93 15.02
CA PRO A 583 1.48 19.74 15.86
C PRO A 583 2.01 18.55 15.07
N SER A 584 2.81 17.68 15.70
CA SER A 584 3.48 16.54 15.08
C SER A 584 2.54 15.54 14.38
N GLY A 585 1.24 15.55 14.68
CA GLY A 585 0.23 14.75 13.97
C GLY A 585 -0.28 15.38 12.66
N VAL A 586 0.26 16.52 12.22
CA VAL A 586 -0.05 17.08 10.90
C VAL A 586 1.02 16.65 9.91
N GLU A 587 0.62 15.88 8.91
CA GLU A 587 1.52 15.49 7.82
C GLU A 587 1.59 16.57 6.75
N LEU A 588 2.80 16.88 6.28
CA LEU A 588 3.06 17.76 5.16
C LEU A 588 3.53 16.91 3.98
N VAL A 589 2.81 16.97 2.84
CA VAL A 589 3.16 16.22 1.63
C VAL A 589 3.25 17.18 0.45
N LEU A 590 4.36 17.12 -0.28
CA LEU A 590 4.60 17.93 -1.47
C LEU A 590 4.22 17.16 -2.73
N ARG A 591 3.32 17.74 -3.50
CA ARG A 591 2.85 17.16 -4.78
C ARG A 591 2.87 18.23 -5.87
N ARG A 592 2.72 17.77 -7.09
CA ARG A 592 2.57 18.65 -8.25
C ARG A 592 1.38 18.21 -9.10
N LYS A 593 0.57 19.17 -9.55
CA LYS A 593 -0.54 18.91 -10.48
C LYS A 593 -0.75 20.13 -11.38
N ASN A 594 -0.91 19.91 -12.68
CA ASN A 594 -1.17 20.96 -13.65
C ASN A 594 -0.19 22.15 -13.56
N GLY A 595 1.09 21.85 -13.31
CA GLY A 595 2.14 22.86 -13.17
C GLY A 595 2.15 23.66 -11.87
N LYS A 596 1.21 23.39 -10.93
CA LYS A 596 1.20 24.00 -9.61
C LYS A 596 1.91 23.13 -8.58
N LEU A 597 2.70 23.74 -7.70
CA LEU A 597 3.15 23.09 -6.47
C LEU A 597 1.99 23.01 -5.50
N GLN A 598 1.82 21.87 -4.87
CA GLN A 598 0.80 21.63 -3.85
C GLN A 598 1.46 21.22 -2.53
N VAL A 599 0.98 21.82 -1.45
CA VAL A 599 1.28 21.38 -0.08
C VAL A 599 -0.01 20.79 0.48
N HIS A 600 -0.01 19.50 0.66
CA HIS A 600 -1.10 18.76 1.28
C HIS A 600 -0.85 18.76 2.80
N LEU A 601 -1.84 19.15 3.57
CA LEU A 601 -1.83 19.16 5.03
C LEU A 601 -2.89 18.18 5.53
N ALA A 602 -2.46 17.07 6.09
CA ALA A 602 -3.31 16.01 6.61
C ALA A 602 -3.26 15.98 8.14
N ASN A 603 -4.40 16.14 8.79
CA ASN A 603 -4.52 16.20 10.25
C ASN A 603 -4.80 14.81 10.83
N THR A 604 -3.77 14.07 11.14
CA THR A 604 -3.86 12.75 11.78
C THR A 604 -3.90 12.79 13.31
N LEU A 605 -4.22 13.95 13.89
CA LEU A 605 -4.42 14.08 15.34
C LEU A 605 -5.63 13.26 15.81
N GLY A 606 -5.58 12.79 17.04
CA GLY A 606 -6.60 11.98 17.65
C GLY A 606 -6.05 10.66 18.19
N MET A 607 -6.92 9.79 18.67
CA MET A 607 -6.48 8.55 19.31
C MET A 607 -6.01 7.54 18.26
N GLN A 608 -4.70 7.34 18.21
CA GLN A 608 -4.05 6.31 17.40
C GLN A 608 -3.57 5.20 18.35
N VAL A 609 -4.44 4.28 18.72
CA VAL A 609 -4.06 3.19 19.63
C VAL A 609 -3.76 1.94 18.83
N ALA A 610 -2.47 1.59 18.70
CA ALA A 610 -2.04 0.34 18.10
C ALA A 610 -2.45 -0.84 18.99
N GLY A 611 -3.11 -1.84 18.38
CA GLY A 611 -3.49 -3.08 19.05
C GLY A 611 -4.71 -2.99 19.97
N GLN A 612 -5.37 -1.85 20.08
CA GLN A 612 -6.65 -1.69 20.78
C GLN A 612 -7.69 -1.08 19.86
N TYR A 613 -8.96 -1.38 20.16
CA TYR A 613 -10.10 -0.89 19.38
C TYR A 613 -10.48 0.49 19.87
N GLY A 614 -10.10 1.51 19.14
CA GLY A 614 -10.52 2.89 19.42
C GLY A 614 -11.38 3.42 18.29
N ALA A 615 -12.61 3.85 18.56
CA ALA A 615 -13.35 4.67 17.63
C ALA A 615 -12.94 6.13 17.80
N LEU A 616 -12.65 6.78 16.68
CA LEU A 616 -12.35 8.21 16.65
C LEU A 616 -13.60 8.94 16.14
N ASP A 617 -14.31 9.62 17.01
CA ASP A 617 -15.51 10.40 16.70
C ASP A 617 -15.25 11.90 16.53
N TYR A 618 -14.06 12.36 16.87
CA TYR A 618 -13.68 13.76 16.77
C TYR A 618 -12.17 13.93 16.51
N ILE A 619 -11.83 14.74 15.51
CA ILE A 619 -10.47 15.17 15.23
C ILE A 619 -10.33 16.63 15.65
N PRO A 620 -9.42 16.96 16.60
CA PRO A 620 -9.22 18.35 17.01
C PRO A 620 -8.67 19.17 15.84
N PRO A 621 -9.35 20.24 15.40
CA PRO A 621 -8.83 21.09 14.35
C PRO A 621 -7.58 21.83 14.83
N VAL A 622 -6.62 22.05 13.94
CA VAL A 622 -5.47 22.91 14.19
C VAL A 622 -5.89 24.36 13.90
N PRO A 623 -5.98 25.22 14.92
CA PRO A 623 -6.56 26.56 14.75
C PRO A 623 -5.79 27.42 13.76
N SER A 624 -4.47 27.38 13.82
CA SER A 624 -3.55 28.09 12.93
C SER A 624 -2.21 27.38 12.87
N LEU A 625 -1.56 27.44 11.71
CA LEU A 625 -0.18 27.00 11.51
C LEU A 625 0.53 27.97 10.56
N ARG A 626 1.83 28.06 10.69
CA ARG A 626 2.68 28.81 9.76
C ARG A 626 3.37 27.84 8.82
N LEU A 627 3.15 28.08 7.51
CA LEU A 627 3.80 27.34 6.44
C LEU A 627 4.84 28.24 5.76
N ARG A 628 6.02 27.71 5.52
CA ARG A 628 7.11 28.36 4.78
C ARG A 628 7.49 27.48 3.59
N VAL A 629 7.38 28.04 2.38
CA VAL A 629 7.72 27.33 1.13
C VAL A 629 8.82 28.07 0.42
N ARG A 630 9.93 27.37 0.12
CA ARG A 630 11.08 27.90 -0.60
C ARG A 630 10.86 27.83 -2.10
N SER A 631 11.13 28.93 -2.78
CA SER A 631 11.01 29.02 -4.23
C SER A 631 11.91 30.13 -4.80
N GLU A 632 12.39 29.95 -6.03
CA GLU A 632 13.24 30.97 -6.69
C GLU A 632 12.50 32.28 -6.94
N LYS A 633 11.20 32.25 -7.09
CA LYS A 633 10.33 33.42 -7.34
C LYS A 633 9.06 33.36 -6.51
N ALA A 634 8.41 34.52 -6.34
CA ALA A 634 7.13 34.62 -5.67
C ALA A 634 6.04 33.84 -6.40
N PRO A 635 5.14 33.12 -5.69
CA PRO A 635 3.95 32.59 -6.31
C PRO A 635 3.04 33.74 -6.78
N ARG A 636 2.36 33.54 -7.90
CA ARG A 636 1.37 34.50 -8.37
C ARG A 636 0.12 34.50 -7.51
N ARG A 637 -0.26 33.35 -7.00
CA ARG A 637 -1.43 33.13 -6.17
C ARG A 637 -1.19 31.92 -5.27
N VAL A 638 -1.79 31.96 -4.06
CA VAL A 638 -1.91 30.81 -3.16
C VAL A 638 -3.39 30.59 -2.90
N THR A 639 -3.86 29.36 -3.06
CA THR A 639 -5.26 28.98 -2.83
C THR A 639 -5.36 27.74 -1.99
N ALA A 640 -6.37 27.67 -1.14
CA ALA A 640 -6.72 26.49 -0.37
C ALA A 640 -7.88 25.75 -1.02
N GLN A 641 -7.72 24.43 -1.15
CA GLN A 641 -8.68 23.51 -1.73
C GLN A 641 -9.17 22.50 -0.68
N PRO A 642 -10.43 22.07 -0.78
CA PRO A 642 -11.45 22.45 -1.74
C PRO A 642 -12.01 23.85 -1.49
N GLY A 643 -12.62 24.45 -2.51
CA GLY A 643 -13.33 25.73 -2.39
C GLY A 643 -12.60 26.93 -2.95
N ASP A 644 -11.41 26.78 -3.53
CA ASP A 644 -10.62 27.83 -4.20
C ASP A 644 -10.47 29.12 -3.38
N ARG A 645 -10.33 28.97 -2.05
CA ARG A 645 -10.21 30.06 -1.10
C ARG A 645 -8.83 30.73 -1.24
N ALA A 646 -8.79 32.01 -1.57
CA ALA A 646 -7.55 32.76 -1.63
C ALA A 646 -6.88 32.81 -0.25
N VAL A 647 -5.56 32.57 -0.22
CA VAL A 647 -4.75 32.59 1.00
C VAL A 647 -3.73 33.71 0.89
N ALA A 648 -3.72 34.59 1.89
CA ALA A 648 -2.73 35.66 1.97
C ALA A 648 -1.33 35.09 2.22
N PHE A 649 -0.35 35.63 1.54
CA PHE A 649 1.04 35.21 1.70
C PHE A 649 1.99 36.41 1.65
N ARG A 650 3.17 36.20 2.19
CA ARG A 650 4.32 37.14 2.07
C ARG A 650 5.48 36.39 1.45
N TRP A 651 6.08 36.95 0.42
CA TRP A 651 7.31 36.39 -0.15
C TRP A 651 8.49 37.32 0.13
N LYS A 652 9.57 36.75 0.65
CA LYS A 652 10.80 37.49 0.94
C LYS A 652 11.98 36.53 0.88
N GLN A 653 13.06 36.93 0.18
CA GLN A 653 14.34 36.22 0.10
C GLN A 653 14.19 34.73 -0.25
N GLY A 654 13.36 34.40 -1.24
CA GLY A 654 13.16 33.02 -1.69
C GLY A 654 12.22 32.19 -0.82
N VAL A 655 11.51 32.77 0.15
CA VAL A 655 10.58 32.08 1.03
C VAL A 655 9.19 32.72 0.94
N THR A 656 8.20 31.91 0.65
CA THR A 656 6.77 32.26 0.78
C THR A 656 6.31 31.85 2.18
N GLU A 657 5.83 32.80 2.95
CA GLU A 657 5.22 32.57 4.28
C GLU A 657 3.71 32.69 4.18
N VAL A 658 3.03 31.71 4.74
CA VAL A 658 1.57 31.61 4.79
C VAL A 658 1.17 31.32 6.24
N GLU A 659 0.24 32.09 6.80
CA GLU A 659 -0.50 31.72 7.99
C GLU A 659 -1.82 31.08 7.56
N TYR A 660 -2.05 29.86 8.02
CA TYR A 660 -3.16 29.04 7.55
C TYR A 660 -3.92 28.38 8.68
N GLY A 661 -5.24 28.33 8.57
CA GLY A 661 -6.14 27.64 9.49
C GLY A 661 -7.58 28.17 9.41
N PRO A 662 -8.50 27.56 10.14
CA PRO A 662 -8.30 26.28 10.82
C PRO A 662 -8.12 25.11 9.82
N LEU A 663 -7.25 24.16 10.15
CA LEU A 663 -7.13 22.89 9.46
C LEU A 663 -7.98 21.86 10.20
N ALA A 664 -9.10 21.44 9.60
CA ALA A 664 -10.00 20.47 10.24
C ALA A 664 -9.50 19.03 10.06
N ILE A 665 -9.53 18.52 8.86
CA ILE A 665 -9.04 17.17 8.50
C ILE A 665 -7.96 17.33 7.43
N TYR A 666 -8.32 17.68 6.20
CA TYR A 666 -7.41 17.67 5.08
C TYR A 666 -7.66 18.84 4.14
N ASP A 667 -6.61 19.63 3.89
CA ASP A 667 -6.62 20.73 2.94
C ASP A 667 -5.37 20.71 2.04
N ILE A 668 -5.49 21.31 0.86
CA ILE A 668 -4.43 21.38 -0.13
C ILE A 668 -4.17 22.85 -0.45
N LEU A 669 -2.96 23.31 -0.20
CA LEU A 669 -2.52 24.65 -0.60
C LEU A 669 -1.84 24.57 -1.96
N GLU A 670 -2.42 25.23 -2.96
CA GLU A 670 -1.86 25.34 -4.32
C GLU A 670 -1.06 26.63 -4.48
N PHE A 671 0.17 26.52 -4.91
CA PHE A 671 1.08 27.63 -5.21
C PHE A 671 1.24 27.74 -6.73
N GLU A 672 0.72 28.80 -7.31
CA GLU A 672 0.75 29.00 -8.76
C GLU A 672 2.01 29.77 -9.19
N GLY A 673 2.74 29.21 -10.15
CA GLY A 673 3.88 29.88 -10.78
C GLY A 673 5.24 29.60 -10.15
N ILE A 674 5.32 28.61 -9.22
CA ILE A 674 6.60 28.18 -8.62
C ILE A 674 6.85 26.67 -8.81
#